data_46f81b6c986a53d858e7a9f94f3fd0fa
#
_entry.id   46f81b6c986a53d858e7a9f94f3fd0fa
#
_cell.length_a   1.000
_cell.length_b   1.000
_cell.length_c   1.000
_cell.angle_alpha   90.00
_cell.angle_beta   90.00
_cell.angle_gamma   90.00
#
_symmetry.space_group_name_H-M   'P 1'
#
loop_
_entity.id
_entity.type
_entity.pdbx_description
1 polymer ?
#
loop_
_entity_poly.entity_id
_entity_poly.type
_entity_poly.pdbx_seq_one_letter_code
_entity_poly.pdbx_strand_id
1 'polypeptide(L)'
;MWSPRIVALCLLAAFGTQYALASAELPFGFPITAHFPFLLDSYENKREYVSYSIFRASSACPLPMTAAKNTSHSQSTILQKQQITSSSTASVTNLATLNSYQAVEDIKYFIQQQNKASGETNPKWIVYGGYYGGSLALWFRQQYPGLSVGAVASSAPALAALDFYRYQKNVEDAYQAYDQSCYNNLASAVTEVRHLIQSVKGRKKLSDTLRLSPAFDKLSLVESDFQFFYVVLLSFLQYPVQFNKVNWGPFSTSGGIADVCKLLKDNSVKDLDKVKNIVSYMIGLGGGDFSNSNLPNNYTQLVGWLADESNGGQMRNFLWQQCNELGFFTTTDYGSGGLFGSSIPNNFWINVCEDVFGKSFDVDNLKAGVKKSKSTYGASSTYTGKNAFIVRNMVDPWRTLGHITVSDPTSSIYNASGSAFTADLQPPSNNDVVSVKMARNLINRRIKQWISGSNNKRAYESNHIAEEKKTSKDMQGEIKASSWETEINWHEKLPTEFEKVPHPKTPYIPNIKKRHNLLDVFKHKMGDELYQKERVKVSEKAGSGFIRSGSIKQNVDHFDSKNNDVYRQFFMLNDQYDDGSQLVFLMIGGEAPIDPFFIGSEYIAMVQWGAEYGALLLELEHRFYGRSQPTEDLSVPNLKYLHSEQALADAAVFINKVNKDRNYTTPRWIAFGGSYPGSLSAWIRLKYPSLIYASIASSAPVQAKTDYFEYMQTVQNSTRAFGTKTCMSDVHKFFAWAQQQMTTVAGRNGMATLFGLCNKWDTDYIDPKDAEFFLGMFVYQIAGTVQYDDEGHSRLQKRCKWFEQVDQYLGAYTKQISFTGDDTEEHQQIVKQFSTGLQQMLWGSVRAGDEDDCFPFSYQIILDELRQDTPYYTDERCWIWQTCNELGVAQSTNFGYNIFESTLPVNHFMDLCYDVYGKDRDYVDAHVRATNADYGGQDYYNGTQVVFVNGSEDPWNPLSVYNPKDKSVSSFLIDGSSHCEDMFILGDYDTKAVKKAHRAIKKILKSWVSA
;
A
#
# COMPACT_ATOMS: atom_id res chain seq x y z
N MET A 1 2.38 8.84 -38.18
CA MET A 1 2.49 9.93 -37.18
C MET A 1 1.24 9.87 -36.30
N TRP A 2 1.44 9.75 -35.03
CA TRP A 2 0.36 9.70 -34.03
C TRP A 2 -0.38 11.03 -34.02
N SER A 3 -1.69 11.00 -33.81
CA SER A 3 -2.41 12.23 -33.53
C SER A 3 -2.04 12.65 -32.09
N PRO A 4 -1.31 13.74 -31.89
CA PRO A 4 -0.94 14.23 -30.55
C PRO A 4 -2.15 14.46 -29.63
N ARG A 5 -3.34 14.48 -30.16
CA ARG A 5 -4.62 14.66 -29.47
C ARG A 5 -5.04 13.48 -28.64
N ILE A 6 -4.86 12.24 -29.15
CA ILE A 6 -5.30 11.04 -28.42
C ILE A 6 -4.36 10.80 -27.25
N VAL A 7 -3.06 10.99 -27.46
CA VAL A 7 -2.07 10.95 -26.37
C VAL A 7 -2.39 12.02 -25.32
N ALA A 8 -2.66 13.26 -25.74
CA ALA A 8 -3.05 14.31 -24.82
C ALA A 8 -4.35 14.01 -24.07
N LEU A 9 -5.39 13.46 -24.76
CA LEU A 9 -6.65 13.11 -24.12
C LEU A 9 -6.47 12.01 -23.06
N CYS A 10 -5.72 10.97 -23.38
CA CYS A 10 -5.47 9.84 -22.49
C CYS A 10 -4.63 10.22 -21.28
N LEU A 11 -3.59 11.02 -21.50
CA LEU A 11 -2.72 11.51 -20.44
C LEU A 11 -3.44 12.54 -19.54
N LEU A 12 -4.34 13.33 -20.10
CA LEU A 12 -5.17 14.26 -19.36
C LEU A 12 -6.05 13.56 -18.33
N ALA A 13 -6.59 12.38 -18.61
CA ALA A 13 -7.33 11.60 -17.62
C ALA A 13 -6.42 11.06 -16.52
N ALA A 14 -5.25 10.57 -16.88
CA ALA A 14 -4.27 10.04 -15.93
C ALA A 14 -3.65 11.11 -15.02
N PHE A 15 -3.49 12.33 -15.54
CA PHE A 15 -2.82 13.43 -14.83
C PHE A 15 -3.76 14.48 -14.23
N GLY A 16 -5.09 14.30 -14.29
CA GLY A 16 -6.05 15.19 -13.64
C GLY A 16 -6.08 16.62 -14.20
N THR A 17 -6.78 16.83 -15.22
CA THR A 17 -6.66 17.87 -16.22
C THR A 17 -7.36 19.19 -15.97
N GLN A 18 -6.89 20.02 -15.12
CA GLN A 18 -7.25 21.44 -15.25
C GLN A 18 -6.31 22.26 -16.15
N TYR A 19 -5.18 21.71 -16.53
CA TYR A 19 -4.11 22.46 -17.18
C TYR A 19 -4.19 22.51 -18.70
N ALA A 20 -4.78 21.51 -19.35
CA ALA A 20 -4.77 21.44 -20.80
C ALA A 20 -5.78 22.33 -21.49
N LEU A 21 -6.56 23.09 -20.74
CA LEU A 21 -7.77 23.72 -21.26
C LEU A 21 -7.69 25.24 -21.32
N ALA A 22 -6.61 25.85 -20.86
CA ALA A 22 -6.54 27.30 -20.81
C ALA A 22 -5.87 27.96 -22.04
N SER A 23 -5.09 27.23 -22.86
CA SER A 23 -4.36 27.88 -23.95
C SER A 23 -3.73 27.01 -25.02
N ALA A 24 -4.03 25.71 -25.11
CA ALA A 24 -3.51 24.93 -26.23
C ALA A 24 -4.49 25.05 -27.40
N GLU A 25 -4.16 25.83 -28.40
CA GLU A 25 -4.50 25.45 -29.77
C GLU A 25 -3.79 24.11 -30.02
N LEU A 26 -4.43 23.00 -29.61
CA LEU A 26 -4.10 21.70 -30.11
C LEU A 26 -4.28 21.76 -31.62
N PRO A 27 -3.33 21.27 -32.43
CA PRO A 27 -3.34 21.41 -33.89
C PRO A 27 -4.47 20.66 -34.58
N PHE A 28 -5.59 20.51 -33.95
CA PHE A 28 -6.76 19.81 -34.42
C PHE A 28 -8.03 20.37 -33.80
N GLY A 29 -8.58 21.43 -34.37
CA GLY A 29 -9.98 21.85 -34.40
C GLY A 29 -10.93 21.42 -33.26
N PHE A 30 -10.49 21.18 -32.05
CA PHE A 30 -11.33 21.24 -30.88
C PHE A 30 -11.43 22.69 -30.46
N PRO A 31 -12.58 23.31 -30.51
CA PRO A 31 -12.80 24.56 -29.85
C PRO A 31 -12.91 24.27 -28.35
N ILE A 32 -11.79 23.97 -27.69
CA ILE A 32 -11.70 24.05 -26.25
C ILE A 32 -11.30 25.48 -25.91
N THR A 33 -12.13 26.39 -26.30
CA THR A 33 -12.31 27.66 -25.64
C THR A 33 -13.22 27.43 -24.47
N ALA A 34 -12.75 26.75 -23.43
CA ALA A 34 -13.31 26.92 -22.10
C ALA A 34 -12.90 28.32 -21.66
N HIS A 35 -13.64 29.28 -22.09
CA HIS A 35 -13.69 30.54 -21.40
C HIS A 35 -14.17 30.21 -19.99
N PHE A 36 -13.28 30.23 -19.02
CA PHE A 36 -13.67 30.65 -17.69
C PHE A 36 -14.22 32.06 -17.84
N PRO A 37 -15.53 32.32 -17.72
CA PRO A 37 -16.10 33.64 -18.01
C PRO A 37 -15.84 34.64 -16.89
N PHE A 38 -14.69 34.56 -16.25
CA PHE A 38 -14.17 35.55 -15.37
C PHE A 38 -12.73 35.82 -15.76
N LEU A 39 -12.58 36.84 -16.62
CA LEU A 39 -11.33 37.47 -17.01
C LEU A 39 -10.49 36.74 -18.06
N LEU A 40 -10.82 37.02 -19.31
CA LEU A 40 -9.82 37.29 -20.34
C LEU A 40 -10.50 38.13 -21.42
N ASP A 41 -10.48 39.44 -21.25
CA ASP A 41 -10.51 40.35 -22.39
C ASP A 41 -9.10 40.92 -22.54
N SER A 42 -8.56 40.71 -23.75
CA SER A 42 -7.42 41.39 -24.33
C SER A 42 -6.07 41.25 -23.61
N TYR A 43 -5.22 40.37 -24.08
CA TYR A 43 -3.89 40.74 -24.55
C TYR A 43 -3.28 39.58 -25.38
N GLU A 44 -3.08 39.82 -26.64
CA GLU A 44 -2.24 39.06 -27.54
C GLU A 44 -0.82 39.02 -26.97
N ASN A 45 -0.38 37.84 -26.65
CA ASN A 45 0.96 37.26 -26.86
C ASN A 45 1.18 36.02 -25.97
N LYS A 46 1.32 34.91 -26.60
CA LYS A 46 1.94 33.62 -26.20
C LYS A 46 2.61 33.61 -24.80
N ARG A 47 1.85 33.29 -23.75
CA ARG A 47 2.33 32.81 -22.44
C ARG A 47 1.26 31.98 -21.79
N GLU A 48 1.61 30.72 -21.45
CA GLU A 48 0.73 29.77 -20.77
C GLU A 48 0.67 30.07 -19.27
N TYR A 49 -0.54 29.99 -18.68
CA TYR A 49 -0.78 30.36 -17.28
C TYR A 49 -1.63 29.33 -16.57
N VAL A 50 -1.23 28.95 -15.34
CA VAL A 50 -2.10 28.30 -14.36
C VAL A 50 -2.84 29.40 -13.58
N SER A 51 -4.17 29.45 -13.69
CA SER A 51 -4.92 30.55 -13.08
C SER A 51 -5.45 30.16 -11.69
N TYR A 52 -5.01 30.88 -10.68
CA TYR A 52 -5.67 30.96 -9.37
C TYR A 52 -6.48 32.24 -9.31
N SER A 53 -7.78 32.13 -8.94
CA SER A 53 -8.58 33.33 -8.78
C SER A 53 -8.50 33.80 -7.33
N ILE A 54 -7.87 34.97 -7.11
CA ILE A 54 -7.87 35.66 -5.83
C ILE A 54 -8.76 36.87 -5.95
N PHE A 55 -9.80 36.96 -5.12
CA PHE A 55 -10.73 38.07 -5.10
C PHE A 55 -10.43 39.04 -3.96
N ARG A 56 -10.34 40.29 -4.28
CA ARG A 56 -10.37 41.38 -3.32
C ARG A 56 -11.81 41.90 -3.17
N ALA A 57 -12.35 41.86 -1.94
CA ALA A 57 -13.69 42.29 -1.68
C ALA A 57 -13.68 43.73 -1.09
N SER A 58 -14.40 44.67 -1.71
CA SER A 58 -14.68 45.97 -1.14
C SER A 58 -16.10 45.98 -0.50
N SER A 59 -16.28 46.76 0.57
CA SER A 59 -17.51 46.81 1.39
C SER A 59 -18.75 47.35 0.67
N ALA A 60 -18.70 47.60 -0.64
CA ALA A 60 -19.72 48.39 -1.35
C ALA A 60 -20.49 47.64 -2.45
N CYS A 61 -20.44 46.31 -2.55
CA CYS A 61 -21.23 45.65 -3.63
C CYS A 61 -21.80 44.29 -3.25
N PRO A 62 -23.14 44.11 -3.37
CA PRO A 62 -23.75 42.79 -3.44
C PRO A 62 -23.63 42.31 -4.90
N LEU A 63 -22.80 41.27 -5.16
CA LEU A 63 -22.67 40.68 -6.49
C LEU A 63 -23.79 39.69 -6.78
N PRO A 64 -24.60 39.91 -7.82
CA PRO A 64 -25.27 38.82 -8.51
C PRO A 64 -24.26 38.18 -9.48
N MET A 65 -24.22 36.85 -9.53
CA MET A 65 -23.31 36.08 -10.38
C MET A 65 -23.53 36.29 -11.91
N THR A 66 -24.22 37.26 -12.34
CA THR A 66 -24.63 37.42 -13.74
C THR A 66 -24.32 38.74 -14.41
N ALA A 67 -23.63 39.69 -13.81
CA ALA A 67 -23.31 40.90 -14.50
C ALA A 67 -22.17 41.70 -13.82
N ALA A 68 -20.96 41.46 -14.23
CA ALA A 68 -19.87 42.40 -14.02
C ALA A 68 -19.44 42.98 -15.37
N LYS A 69 -20.33 43.73 -16.00
CA LYS A 69 -19.94 44.80 -16.95
C LYS A 69 -20.02 46.09 -16.18
N ASN A 70 -18.87 46.76 -16.04
CA ASN A 70 -18.68 48.09 -15.52
C ASN A 70 -18.85 48.31 -13.99
N THR A 71 -17.92 47.80 -13.22
CA THR A 71 -17.55 48.38 -11.94
C THR A 71 -16.04 48.17 -11.73
N SER A 72 -15.36 49.22 -11.29
CA SER A 72 -13.92 49.25 -11.00
C SER A 72 -13.55 48.40 -9.78
N HIS A 73 -13.74 47.10 -9.89
CA HIS A 73 -13.28 46.11 -8.92
C HIS A 73 -12.03 45.47 -9.50
N SER A 74 -10.91 45.68 -8.85
CA SER A 74 -9.68 45.00 -9.20
C SER A 74 -9.83 43.49 -8.94
N GLN A 75 -10.27 42.74 -9.93
CA GLN A 75 -10.13 41.29 -9.96
C GLN A 75 -8.65 41.03 -10.25
N SER A 76 -7.93 40.43 -9.32
CA SER A 76 -6.56 40.04 -9.52
C SER A 76 -6.48 38.54 -9.62
N THR A 77 -6.20 38.05 -10.79
CA THR A 77 -5.87 36.64 -11.04
C THR A 77 -4.39 36.47 -10.79
N ILE A 78 -3.99 35.66 -9.81
CA ILE A 78 -2.60 35.25 -9.71
C ILE A 78 -2.43 34.17 -10.75
N LEU A 79 -1.71 34.52 -11.76
CA LEU A 79 -1.14 33.61 -12.70
C LEU A 79 0.14 33.08 -12.04
N GLN A 80 0.22 31.81 -11.72
CA GLN A 80 1.51 31.22 -11.45
C GLN A 80 2.33 31.39 -12.73
N LYS A 81 3.13 32.42 -12.75
CA LYS A 81 4.13 32.60 -13.78
C LYS A 81 5.12 31.48 -13.57
N GLN A 82 4.96 30.42 -14.32
CA GLN A 82 6.12 29.61 -14.60
C GLN A 82 7.11 30.59 -15.23
N GLN A 83 8.18 30.92 -14.50
CA GLN A 83 9.29 31.60 -15.10
C GLN A 83 10.04 30.63 -16.00
N ILE A 84 9.36 30.13 -17.01
CA ILE A 84 10.02 29.70 -18.22
C ILE A 84 10.20 30.99 -19.01
N THR A 85 11.37 31.61 -18.92
CA THR A 85 11.75 32.68 -19.82
C THR A 85 11.59 32.17 -21.23
N SER A 86 11.35 33.03 -22.22
CA SER A 86 11.14 32.68 -23.63
C SER A 86 12.28 31.88 -24.28
N SER A 87 13.31 31.51 -23.54
CA SER A 87 14.48 30.70 -23.92
C SER A 87 14.71 29.50 -23.01
N SER A 88 13.84 29.23 -22.01
CA SER A 88 14.06 28.12 -21.07
C SER A 88 13.16 26.94 -21.39
N THR A 89 13.80 25.78 -21.54
CA THR A 89 13.15 24.49 -21.66
C THR A 89 12.58 24.05 -20.31
N ALA A 90 11.63 23.10 -20.31
CA ALA A 90 11.15 22.44 -19.07
C ALA A 90 12.16 21.39 -18.57
N SER A 91 13.46 21.79 -18.50
CA SER A 91 14.53 20.95 -17.98
C SER A 91 14.36 20.68 -16.48
N VAL A 92 14.93 19.58 -16.00
CA VAL A 92 14.92 19.21 -14.57
C VAL A 92 15.41 20.36 -13.68
N THR A 93 16.47 21.06 -14.11
CA THR A 93 17.01 22.23 -13.39
C THR A 93 15.98 23.36 -13.28
N ASN A 94 15.28 23.66 -14.36
CA ASN A 94 14.27 24.73 -14.38
C ASN A 94 13.02 24.34 -13.58
N LEU A 95 12.63 23.05 -13.62
CA LEU A 95 11.49 22.53 -12.87
C LEU A 95 11.74 22.42 -11.37
N ALA A 96 13.00 22.50 -10.90
CA ALA A 96 13.32 22.42 -9.46
C ALA A 96 12.58 23.47 -8.60
N THR A 97 12.19 24.61 -9.19
CA THR A 97 11.40 25.65 -8.52
C THR A 97 9.89 25.47 -8.66
N LEU A 98 9.44 24.52 -9.48
CA LEU A 98 8.03 24.21 -9.65
C LEU A 98 7.57 23.24 -8.54
N ASN A 99 7.06 23.80 -7.45
CA ASN A 99 6.52 23.04 -6.33
C ASN A 99 5.48 23.85 -5.57
N SER A 100 4.68 23.17 -4.74
CA SER A 100 3.59 23.81 -3.99
C SER A 100 4.06 24.83 -2.96
N TYR A 101 5.26 24.63 -2.38
CA TYR A 101 5.82 25.55 -1.36
C TYR A 101 6.11 26.91 -1.98
N GLN A 102 6.72 26.94 -3.16
CA GLN A 102 6.95 28.18 -3.90
C GLN A 102 5.63 28.83 -4.31
N ALA A 103 4.67 28.03 -4.80
CA ALA A 103 3.36 28.55 -5.20
C ALA A 103 2.62 29.24 -4.04
N VAL A 104 2.67 28.68 -2.84
CA VAL A 104 2.07 29.30 -1.64
C VAL A 104 2.79 30.59 -1.25
N GLU A 105 4.13 30.65 -1.34
CA GLU A 105 4.90 31.89 -1.12
C GLU A 105 4.62 32.94 -2.21
N ASP A 106 4.45 32.54 -3.46
CA ASP A 106 4.08 33.45 -4.56
C ASP A 106 2.71 34.10 -4.30
N ILE A 107 1.72 33.35 -3.81
CA ILE A 107 0.42 33.89 -3.40
C ILE A 107 0.59 34.93 -2.29
N LYS A 108 1.39 34.65 -1.27
CA LYS A 108 1.71 35.57 -0.18
C LYS A 108 2.36 36.83 -0.70
N TYR A 109 3.42 36.72 -1.49
CA TYR A 109 4.14 37.82 -2.07
C TYR A 109 3.21 38.70 -2.92
N PHE A 110 2.42 38.11 -3.79
CA PHE A 110 1.44 38.82 -4.62
C PHE A 110 0.46 39.63 -3.77
N ILE A 111 -0.17 39.02 -2.75
CA ILE A 111 -1.11 39.74 -1.86
C ILE A 111 -0.42 40.92 -1.18
N GLN A 112 0.80 40.74 -0.69
CA GLN A 112 1.56 41.80 -0.05
C GLN A 112 1.88 42.98 -1.01
N GLN A 113 2.29 42.68 -2.25
CA GLN A 113 2.57 43.69 -3.26
C GLN A 113 1.29 44.47 -3.68
N GLN A 114 0.17 43.77 -3.84
CA GLN A 114 -1.11 44.41 -4.16
C GLN A 114 -1.60 45.28 -3.01
N ASN A 115 -1.45 44.88 -1.77
CA ASN A 115 -1.79 45.67 -0.59
C ASN A 115 -0.94 46.94 -0.56
N LYS A 116 0.37 46.85 -0.83
CA LYS A 116 1.27 48.00 -0.90
C LYS A 116 0.89 48.94 -2.05
N ALA A 117 0.61 48.42 -3.22
CA ALA A 117 0.26 49.18 -4.39
C ALA A 117 -1.06 49.93 -4.27
N SER A 118 -2.05 49.33 -3.59
CA SER A 118 -3.39 49.93 -3.43
C SER A 118 -3.49 50.96 -2.32
N GLY A 119 -2.54 50.96 -1.35
CA GLY A 119 -2.58 51.86 -0.19
C GLY A 119 -3.76 51.60 0.78
N GLU A 120 -4.49 50.51 0.62
CA GLU A 120 -5.65 50.23 1.49
C GLU A 120 -5.22 49.74 2.88
N THR A 121 -5.87 50.21 3.90
CA THR A 121 -5.52 49.95 5.31
C THR A 121 -6.00 48.58 5.83
N ASN A 122 -7.03 47.98 5.22
CA ASN A 122 -7.57 46.70 5.67
C ASN A 122 -8.19 45.87 4.50
N PRO A 123 -7.38 45.49 3.53
CA PRO A 123 -7.85 44.73 2.36
C PRO A 123 -8.34 43.34 2.77
N LYS A 124 -9.49 42.93 2.26
CA LYS A 124 -10.06 41.60 2.54
C LYS A 124 -9.86 40.70 1.33
N TRP A 125 -9.01 39.68 1.50
CA TRP A 125 -8.71 38.71 0.47
C TRP A 125 -9.46 37.40 0.74
N ILE A 126 -10.04 36.81 -0.31
CA ILE A 126 -10.58 35.48 -0.31
C ILE A 126 -9.81 34.68 -1.35
N VAL A 127 -9.23 33.56 -0.96
CA VAL A 127 -8.52 32.64 -1.85
C VAL A 127 -9.51 31.60 -2.34
N TYR A 128 -9.56 31.40 -3.64
CA TYR A 128 -10.56 30.56 -4.29
C TYR A 128 -9.89 29.63 -5.31
N GLY A 129 -10.14 28.32 -5.23
CA GLY A 129 -9.53 27.38 -6.17
C GLY A 129 -10.30 26.08 -6.33
N GLY A 130 -10.06 25.44 -7.48
CA GLY A 130 -10.52 24.09 -7.77
C GLY A 130 -9.36 23.15 -8.00
N TYR A 131 -9.55 21.86 -7.71
CA TYR A 131 -8.56 20.82 -7.84
C TYR A 131 -7.24 21.21 -7.11
N TYR A 132 -6.08 21.14 -7.75
CA TYR A 132 -4.80 21.55 -7.15
C TYR A 132 -4.82 23.02 -6.68
N GLY A 133 -5.49 23.92 -7.43
CA GLY A 133 -5.74 25.29 -6.97
C GLY A 133 -6.56 25.38 -5.68
N GLY A 134 -7.49 24.44 -5.50
CA GLY A 134 -8.22 24.29 -4.23
C GLY A 134 -7.33 23.84 -3.08
N SER A 135 -6.41 22.93 -3.33
CA SER A 135 -5.39 22.50 -2.35
C SER A 135 -4.51 23.70 -1.95
N LEU A 136 -4.01 24.46 -2.91
CA LEU A 136 -3.21 25.66 -2.64
C LEU A 136 -4.00 26.71 -1.85
N ALA A 137 -5.29 26.88 -2.13
CA ALA A 137 -6.15 27.79 -1.37
C ALA A 137 -6.27 27.37 0.11
N LEU A 138 -6.43 26.10 0.37
CA LEU A 138 -6.47 25.53 1.73
C LEU A 138 -5.14 25.65 2.44
N TRP A 139 -4.03 25.27 1.79
CA TRP A 139 -2.69 25.34 2.34
C TRP A 139 -2.24 26.77 2.63
N PHE A 140 -2.52 27.69 1.71
CA PHE A 140 -2.29 29.12 1.91
C PHE A 140 -3.08 29.66 3.11
N ARG A 141 -4.38 29.34 3.19
CA ARG A 141 -5.23 29.79 4.29
C ARG A 141 -4.76 29.25 5.64
N GLN A 142 -4.26 28.02 5.68
CA GLN A 142 -3.72 27.39 6.89
C GLN A 142 -2.41 28.05 7.34
N GLN A 143 -1.49 28.32 6.40
CA GLN A 143 -0.16 28.88 6.71
C GLN A 143 -0.18 30.39 6.93
N TYR A 144 -1.03 31.14 6.20
CA TYR A 144 -1.09 32.59 6.23
C TYR A 144 -2.48 33.13 6.59
N PRO A 145 -3.02 32.75 7.77
CA PRO A 145 -4.39 33.12 8.16
C PRO A 145 -4.63 34.63 8.31
N GLY A 146 -3.57 35.43 8.46
CA GLY A 146 -3.67 36.90 8.54
C GLY A 146 -3.74 37.59 7.18
N LEU A 147 -3.45 36.91 6.08
CA LEU A 147 -3.42 37.50 4.74
C LEU A 147 -4.73 37.32 3.94
N SER A 148 -5.62 36.42 4.38
CA SER A 148 -6.93 36.25 3.77
C SER A 148 -7.99 36.14 4.83
N VAL A 149 -9.23 36.56 4.55
CA VAL A 149 -10.38 36.41 5.46
C VAL A 149 -11.08 35.07 5.33
N GLY A 150 -10.86 34.35 4.21
CA GLY A 150 -11.43 33.05 3.98
C GLY A 150 -10.85 32.35 2.75
N ALA A 151 -11.11 31.03 2.64
CA ALA A 151 -10.76 30.21 1.50
C ALA A 151 -11.96 29.39 1.02
N VAL A 152 -12.12 29.23 -0.29
CA VAL A 152 -13.08 28.33 -0.92
C VAL A 152 -12.31 27.32 -1.77
N ALA A 153 -12.54 26.05 -1.53
CA ALA A 153 -11.89 24.97 -2.25
C ALA A 153 -12.92 23.98 -2.78
N SER A 154 -12.86 23.68 -4.06
CA SER A 154 -13.72 22.72 -4.73
C SER A 154 -12.91 21.55 -5.29
N SER A 155 -13.37 20.31 -5.09
CA SER A 155 -12.70 19.10 -5.61
C SER A 155 -11.19 19.10 -5.31
N ALA A 156 -10.77 19.53 -4.11
CA ALA A 156 -9.37 19.76 -3.78
C ALA A 156 -8.70 18.45 -3.28
N PRO A 157 -7.72 17.86 -4.02
CA PRO A 157 -6.92 16.74 -3.56
C PRO A 157 -5.81 17.24 -2.62
N ALA A 158 -6.17 17.54 -1.37
CA ALA A 158 -5.27 18.18 -0.41
C ALA A 158 -4.31 17.22 0.31
N LEU A 159 -4.45 15.91 0.11
CA LEU A 159 -3.67 14.87 0.78
C LEU A 159 -2.75 14.18 -0.21
N ALA A 160 -1.45 14.47 -0.13
CA ALA A 160 -0.46 13.78 -0.96
C ALA A 160 -0.48 12.26 -0.72
N ALA A 161 -0.46 11.47 -1.79
CA ALA A 161 -0.49 10.00 -1.75
C ALA A 161 0.30 9.43 -2.90
N LEU A 162 1.21 8.49 -2.63
CA LEU A 162 1.99 7.85 -3.68
C LEU A 162 1.11 6.98 -4.57
N ASP A 163 0.29 6.14 -3.98
CA ASP A 163 -0.66 5.27 -4.64
C ASP A 163 -2.09 5.78 -4.41
N PHE A 164 -2.79 6.12 -5.51
CA PHE A 164 -4.16 6.61 -5.45
C PHE A 164 -5.12 5.65 -6.18
N TYR A 165 -5.14 4.39 -5.75
CA TYR A 165 -6.02 3.34 -6.27
C TYR A 165 -7.52 3.69 -6.19
N ARG A 166 -7.90 4.50 -5.23
CA ARG A 166 -9.30 4.92 -5.05
C ARG A 166 -9.84 5.75 -6.20
N TYR A 167 -9.01 6.32 -7.04
CA TYR A 167 -9.50 7.02 -8.22
C TYR A 167 -10.29 6.08 -9.12
N GLN A 168 -9.71 4.95 -9.48
CA GLN A 168 -10.36 3.96 -10.34
C GLN A 168 -11.55 3.31 -9.64
N LYS A 169 -11.44 3.01 -8.36
CA LYS A 169 -12.55 2.48 -7.57
C LYS A 169 -13.73 3.45 -7.50
N ASN A 170 -13.48 4.75 -7.36
CA ASN A 170 -14.51 5.78 -7.41
C ASN A 170 -15.21 5.86 -8.79
N VAL A 171 -14.47 5.57 -9.87
CA VAL A 171 -15.05 5.47 -11.23
C VAL A 171 -16.00 4.28 -11.31
N GLU A 172 -15.58 3.13 -10.85
CA GLU A 172 -16.39 1.90 -10.78
C GLU A 172 -17.68 2.12 -9.96
N ASP A 173 -17.52 2.64 -8.75
CA ASP A 173 -18.62 2.94 -7.82
C ASP A 173 -19.66 3.89 -8.44
N ALA A 174 -19.21 4.84 -9.25
CA ALA A 174 -20.11 5.77 -9.92
C ALA A 174 -20.95 5.09 -11.01
N TYR A 175 -20.38 4.15 -11.77
CA TYR A 175 -21.14 3.33 -12.72
C TYR A 175 -22.11 2.40 -12.01
N GLN A 176 -21.67 1.74 -10.93
CA GLN A 176 -22.49 0.85 -10.12
C GLN A 176 -23.66 1.59 -9.47
N ALA A 177 -23.41 2.73 -8.86
CA ALA A 177 -24.44 3.57 -8.23
C ALA A 177 -25.43 4.16 -9.24
N TYR A 178 -24.99 4.34 -10.49
CA TYR A 178 -25.88 4.81 -11.55
C TYR A 178 -26.84 3.71 -12.02
N ASP A 179 -26.32 2.50 -12.34
CA ASP A 179 -27.12 1.37 -12.82
C ASP A 179 -26.32 0.06 -12.72
N GLN A 180 -26.79 -0.87 -11.88
CA GLN A 180 -26.12 -2.17 -11.67
C GLN A 180 -25.98 -2.99 -12.96
N SER A 181 -26.93 -2.92 -13.89
CA SER A 181 -26.85 -3.61 -15.17
C SER A 181 -25.76 -2.99 -16.07
N CYS A 182 -25.61 -1.68 -16.04
CA CYS A 182 -24.51 -0.98 -16.70
C CYS A 182 -23.15 -1.45 -16.15
N TYR A 183 -23.01 -1.50 -14.83
CA TYR A 183 -21.79 -1.98 -14.16
C TYR A 183 -21.46 -3.42 -14.55
N ASN A 184 -22.43 -4.31 -14.52
CA ASN A 184 -22.24 -5.72 -14.91
C ASN A 184 -21.76 -5.87 -16.37
N ASN A 185 -22.31 -5.08 -17.30
CA ASN A 185 -21.86 -5.07 -18.69
C ASN A 185 -20.46 -4.45 -18.84
N LEU A 186 -20.11 -3.45 -18.02
CA LEU A 186 -18.75 -2.90 -17.98
C LEU A 186 -17.77 -3.96 -17.51
N ALA A 187 -18.10 -4.70 -16.44
CA ALA A 187 -17.28 -5.77 -15.89
C ALA A 187 -17.02 -6.86 -16.96
N SER A 188 -18.07 -7.29 -17.69
CA SER A 188 -17.94 -8.25 -18.78
C SER A 188 -17.03 -7.74 -19.90
N ALA A 189 -17.20 -6.47 -20.31
CA ALA A 189 -16.41 -5.86 -21.36
C ALA A 189 -14.92 -5.71 -21.00
N VAL A 190 -14.63 -5.33 -19.75
CA VAL A 190 -13.26 -5.25 -19.24
C VAL A 190 -12.62 -6.64 -19.15
N THR A 191 -13.38 -7.63 -18.68
CA THR A 191 -12.94 -9.03 -18.63
C THR A 191 -12.57 -9.56 -20.02
N GLU A 192 -13.38 -9.29 -21.04
CA GLU A 192 -13.08 -9.68 -22.43
C GLU A 192 -11.75 -9.05 -22.90
N VAL A 193 -11.49 -7.77 -22.60
CA VAL A 193 -10.21 -7.11 -22.93
C VAL A 193 -9.04 -7.80 -22.22
N ARG A 194 -9.18 -8.10 -20.91
CA ARG A 194 -8.15 -8.81 -20.12
C ARG A 194 -7.86 -10.20 -20.67
N HIS A 195 -8.86 -10.92 -21.15
CA HIS A 195 -8.67 -12.21 -21.80
C HIS A 195 -7.93 -12.08 -23.14
N LEU A 196 -8.36 -11.13 -23.97
CA LEU A 196 -7.77 -10.97 -25.30
C LEU A 196 -6.29 -10.55 -25.27
N ILE A 197 -5.88 -9.78 -24.29
CA ILE A 197 -4.51 -9.29 -24.20
C ILE A 197 -3.50 -10.41 -23.94
N GLN A 198 -3.92 -11.56 -23.40
CA GLN A 198 -3.05 -12.65 -23.01
C GLN A 198 -2.62 -13.57 -24.17
N SER A 199 -3.20 -13.45 -25.37
CA SER A 199 -2.83 -14.25 -26.53
C SER A 199 -2.50 -13.40 -27.75
N VAL A 200 -1.60 -13.88 -28.62
CA VAL A 200 -1.24 -13.17 -29.87
C VAL A 200 -2.46 -12.94 -30.75
N LYS A 201 -3.34 -13.95 -30.86
CA LYS A 201 -4.61 -13.86 -31.60
C LYS A 201 -5.55 -12.83 -30.99
N GLY A 202 -5.66 -12.81 -29.66
CA GLY A 202 -6.47 -11.84 -28.97
C GLY A 202 -5.93 -10.42 -29.09
N ARG A 203 -4.60 -10.24 -28.96
CA ARG A 203 -3.94 -8.94 -29.16
C ARG A 203 -4.13 -8.42 -30.58
N LYS A 204 -4.08 -9.31 -31.60
CA LYS A 204 -4.43 -8.92 -32.97
C LYS A 204 -5.88 -8.43 -33.05
N LYS A 205 -6.83 -9.16 -32.45
CA LYS A 205 -8.24 -8.76 -32.44
C LYS A 205 -8.42 -7.41 -31.73
N LEU A 206 -7.75 -7.16 -30.60
CA LEU A 206 -7.74 -5.86 -29.91
C LEU A 206 -7.21 -4.75 -30.83
N SER A 207 -6.05 -4.99 -31.47
CA SER A 207 -5.40 -4.02 -32.35
C SER A 207 -6.28 -3.64 -33.55
N ASP A 208 -6.89 -4.64 -34.19
CA ASP A 208 -7.78 -4.42 -35.34
C ASP A 208 -9.06 -3.68 -34.92
N THR A 209 -9.66 -4.05 -33.78
CA THR A 209 -10.92 -3.48 -33.30
C THR A 209 -10.78 -2.08 -32.76
N LEU A 210 -9.74 -1.83 -31.92
CA LEU A 210 -9.50 -0.55 -31.27
C LEU A 210 -8.53 0.35 -32.03
N ARG A 211 -7.99 -0.11 -33.17
CA ARG A 211 -7.04 0.63 -34.02
C ARG A 211 -5.78 1.01 -33.26
N LEU A 212 -5.17 0.03 -32.60
CA LEU A 212 -3.94 0.27 -31.85
C LEU A 212 -2.76 0.57 -32.81
N SER A 213 -1.91 1.51 -32.45
CA SER A 213 -0.74 1.85 -33.24
C SER A 213 0.45 2.19 -32.32
N PRO A 214 1.50 1.36 -32.38
CA PRO A 214 1.67 0.15 -33.21
C PRO A 214 0.76 -1.01 -32.79
N ALA A 215 0.51 -1.96 -33.71
CA ALA A 215 -0.32 -3.11 -33.38
C ALA A 215 0.40 -4.07 -32.43
N PHE A 216 -0.30 -4.61 -31.44
CA PHE A 216 0.26 -5.50 -30.42
C PHE A 216 0.79 -6.84 -30.94
N ASP A 217 0.33 -7.30 -32.09
CA ASP A 217 0.82 -8.53 -32.73
C ASP A 217 2.18 -8.37 -33.42
N LYS A 218 2.70 -7.12 -33.53
CA LYS A 218 3.93 -6.76 -34.26
C LYS A 218 5.03 -6.19 -33.39
N LEU A 219 4.84 -6.11 -32.09
CA LEU A 219 5.79 -5.52 -31.17
C LEU A 219 6.57 -6.58 -30.39
N SER A 220 7.86 -6.30 -30.11
CA SER A 220 8.51 -6.88 -28.95
C SER A 220 7.92 -6.22 -27.70
N LEU A 221 6.91 -6.87 -27.13
CA LEU A 221 6.11 -6.31 -26.06
C LEU A 221 6.85 -6.40 -24.73
N VAL A 222 6.79 -5.31 -24.01
CA VAL A 222 7.16 -5.23 -22.60
C VAL A 222 5.90 -4.95 -21.76
N GLU A 223 5.94 -5.29 -20.49
CA GLU A 223 4.79 -5.12 -19.59
C GLU A 223 4.26 -3.69 -19.59
N SER A 224 5.15 -2.69 -19.63
CA SER A 224 4.78 -1.27 -19.65
C SER A 224 3.96 -0.86 -20.88
N ASP A 225 4.05 -1.59 -22.01
CA ASP A 225 3.19 -1.34 -23.18
C ASP A 225 1.74 -1.73 -22.89
N PHE A 226 1.51 -2.84 -22.18
CA PHE A 226 0.17 -3.25 -21.76
C PHE A 226 -0.40 -2.29 -20.71
N GLN A 227 0.42 -1.89 -19.75
CA GLN A 227 0.03 -0.94 -18.69
C GLN A 227 -0.35 0.41 -19.31
N PHE A 228 0.43 0.91 -20.27
CA PHE A 228 0.11 2.14 -20.98
C PHE A 228 -1.17 2.00 -21.82
N PHE A 229 -1.39 0.86 -22.48
CA PHE A 229 -2.65 0.59 -23.16
C PHE A 229 -3.85 0.73 -22.22
N TYR A 230 -3.75 0.20 -20.98
CA TYR A 230 -4.81 0.35 -19.99
C TYR A 230 -4.98 1.79 -19.53
N VAL A 231 -3.91 2.56 -19.34
CA VAL A 231 -4.01 4.01 -19.04
C VAL A 231 -4.83 4.72 -20.12
N VAL A 232 -4.57 4.41 -21.40
CA VAL A 232 -5.31 4.96 -22.53
C VAL A 232 -6.76 4.51 -22.52
N LEU A 233 -7.00 3.21 -22.38
CA LEU A 233 -8.36 2.64 -22.44
C LEU A 233 -9.24 3.15 -21.29
N LEU A 234 -8.73 3.12 -20.06
CA LEU A 234 -9.51 3.55 -18.89
C LEU A 234 -9.83 5.05 -18.91
N SER A 235 -9.04 5.85 -19.61
CA SER A 235 -9.35 7.27 -19.77
C SER A 235 -10.74 7.51 -20.37
N PHE A 236 -11.18 6.67 -21.32
CA PHE A 236 -12.51 6.75 -21.94
C PHE A 236 -13.65 6.40 -20.99
N LEU A 237 -13.37 5.71 -19.88
CA LEU A 237 -14.32 5.39 -18.82
C LEU A 237 -14.30 6.40 -17.67
N GLN A 238 -13.15 6.99 -17.41
CA GLN A 238 -12.95 7.98 -16.33
C GLN A 238 -13.60 9.33 -16.63
N TYR A 239 -13.43 9.84 -17.86
CA TYR A 239 -13.96 11.15 -18.25
C TYR A 239 -15.46 11.28 -18.08
N PRO A 240 -16.28 10.31 -18.52
CA PRO A 240 -17.73 10.35 -18.32
C PRO A 240 -18.14 10.47 -16.85
N VAL A 241 -17.33 9.94 -15.93
CA VAL A 241 -17.55 10.05 -14.48
C VAL A 241 -17.05 11.39 -13.96
N GLN A 242 -15.80 11.74 -14.25
CA GLN A 242 -15.17 12.96 -13.74
C GLN A 242 -15.93 14.21 -14.18
N PHE A 243 -16.47 14.26 -15.40
CA PHE A 243 -17.19 15.40 -15.92
C PHE A 243 -18.70 15.18 -16.07
N ASN A 244 -19.25 14.21 -15.36
CA ASN A 244 -20.67 13.87 -15.45
C ASN A 244 -21.58 15.06 -15.15
N LYS A 245 -22.32 15.55 -16.16
CA LYS A 245 -23.23 16.70 -16.07
C LYS A 245 -22.54 18.01 -15.61
N VAL A 246 -21.25 18.14 -15.81
CA VAL A 246 -20.53 19.39 -15.54
C VAL A 246 -20.81 20.33 -16.70
N ASN A 247 -21.15 21.60 -16.40
CA ASN A 247 -21.40 22.62 -17.43
C ASN A 247 -20.10 23.07 -18.09
N TRP A 248 -19.46 22.13 -18.79
CA TRP A 248 -18.17 22.33 -19.43
C TRP A 248 -18.07 21.54 -20.75
N GLY A 249 -17.86 22.28 -21.86
CA GLY A 249 -17.75 21.69 -23.18
C GLY A 249 -18.90 20.73 -23.54
N PRO A 250 -18.63 19.61 -24.20
CA PRO A 250 -19.66 18.64 -24.56
C PRO A 250 -20.33 17.97 -23.33
N PHE A 251 -19.65 17.91 -22.18
CA PHE A 251 -20.18 17.28 -20.96
C PHE A 251 -21.35 18.03 -20.33
N SER A 252 -21.60 19.25 -20.77
CA SER A 252 -22.80 20.01 -20.35
C SER A 252 -24.11 19.36 -20.75
N THR A 253 -24.12 18.59 -21.83
CA THR A 253 -25.34 17.98 -22.41
C THR A 253 -25.21 16.49 -22.73
N SER A 254 -23.98 15.99 -22.93
CA SER A 254 -23.69 14.63 -23.39
C SER A 254 -22.34 14.16 -22.86
N GLY A 255 -21.97 12.90 -23.09
CA GLY A 255 -20.66 12.35 -22.68
C GLY A 255 -20.55 11.94 -21.22
N GLY A 256 -21.63 11.95 -20.47
CA GLY A 256 -21.66 11.49 -19.09
C GLY A 256 -21.90 9.98 -18.92
N ILE A 257 -22.03 9.55 -17.67
CA ILE A 257 -22.27 8.14 -17.29
C ILE A 257 -23.48 7.56 -18.04
N ALA A 258 -24.55 8.34 -18.16
CA ALA A 258 -25.78 7.91 -18.84
C ALA A 258 -25.56 7.46 -20.28
N ASP A 259 -24.73 8.19 -21.02
CA ASP A 259 -24.47 7.90 -22.44
C ASP A 259 -23.60 6.64 -22.59
N VAL A 260 -22.58 6.49 -21.75
CA VAL A 260 -21.74 5.28 -21.71
C VAL A 260 -22.57 4.07 -21.31
N CYS A 261 -23.43 4.20 -20.30
CA CYS A 261 -24.32 3.12 -19.89
C CYS A 261 -25.32 2.71 -21.01
N LYS A 262 -25.78 3.66 -21.83
CA LYS A 262 -26.60 3.33 -22.99
C LYS A 262 -25.86 2.44 -24.00
N LEU A 263 -24.58 2.70 -24.25
CA LEU A 263 -23.75 1.88 -25.14
C LEU A 263 -23.45 0.51 -24.51
N LEU A 264 -23.15 0.45 -23.21
CA LEU A 264 -22.89 -0.79 -22.50
C LEU A 264 -24.11 -1.73 -22.43
N LYS A 265 -25.32 -1.19 -22.33
CA LYS A 265 -26.56 -1.95 -22.21
C LYS A 265 -27.12 -2.43 -23.55
N ASP A 266 -26.47 -2.18 -24.67
CA ASP A 266 -26.85 -2.71 -25.97
C ASP A 266 -26.46 -4.20 -26.07
N ASN A 267 -27.40 -5.08 -25.78
CA ASN A 267 -27.22 -6.53 -25.81
C ASN A 267 -27.11 -7.12 -27.23
N SER A 268 -27.32 -6.33 -28.27
CA SER A 268 -27.10 -6.75 -29.66
C SER A 268 -25.62 -6.69 -30.05
N VAL A 269 -24.77 -6.09 -29.22
CA VAL A 269 -23.36 -5.83 -29.47
C VAL A 269 -22.49 -6.69 -28.52
N LYS A 270 -21.40 -7.28 -29.06
CA LYS A 270 -20.41 -8.04 -28.26
C LYS A 270 -19.60 -7.12 -27.36
N ASP A 271 -19.07 -7.66 -26.27
CA ASP A 271 -18.38 -6.88 -25.25
C ASP A 271 -17.21 -6.05 -25.79
N LEU A 272 -16.33 -6.61 -26.61
CA LEU A 272 -15.27 -5.83 -27.25
C LEU A 272 -15.80 -4.71 -28.17
N ASP A 273 -16.90 -4.95 -28.85
CA ASP A 273 -17.53 -3.92 -29.72
C ASP A 273 -18.20 -2.83 -28.86
N LYS A 274 -18.71 -3.14 -27.66
CA LYS A 274 -19.17 -2.13 -26.70
C LYS A 274 -18.03 -1.20 -26.31
N VAL A 275 -16.83 -1.75 -26.01
CA VAL A 275 -15.62 -0.96 -25.73
C VAL A 275 -15.28 -0.06 -26.91
N LYS A 276 -15.24 -0.61 -28.13
CA LYS A 276 -15.04 0.17 -29.38
C LYS A 276 -16.04 1.31 -29.50
N ASN A 277 -17.32 1.05 -29.25
CA ASN A 277 -18.38 2.05 -29.38
C ASN A 277 -18.20 3.19 -28.36
N ILE A 278 -17.79 2.88 -27.13
CA ILE A 278 -17.46 3.90 -26.12
C ILE A 278 -16.27 4.75 -26.59
N VAL A 279 -15.19 4.12 -27.03
CA VAL A 279 -14.00 4.82 -27.54
C VAL A 279 -14.37 5.71 -28.73
N SER A 280 -15.11 5.18 -29.70
CA SER A 280 -15.57 5.92 -30.87
C SER A 280 -16.46 7.11 -30.48
N TYR A 281 -17.40 6.89 -29.57
CA TYR A 281 -18.29 7.94 -29.05
C TYR A 281 -17.51 9.07 -28.38
N MET A 282 -16.57 8.71 -27.50
CA MET A 282 -15.78 9.71 -26.75
C MET A 282 -14.83 10.49 -27.67
N ILE A 283 -14.25 9.85 -28.68
CA ILE A 283 -13.45 10.54 -29.72
C ILE A 283 -14.32 11.50 -30.50
N GLY A 284 -15.55 11.06 -30.90
CA GLY A 284 -16.54 11.88 -31.61
C GLY A 284 -16.98 13.11 -30.81
N LEU A 285 -17.20 12.96 -29.50
CA LEU A 285 -17.52 14.09 -28.62
C LEU A 285 -16.42 15.16 -28.63
N GLY A 286 -15.19 14.72 -28.74
CA GLY A 286 -14.07 15.60 -28.90
C GLY A 286 -13.88 16.17 -30.30
N GLY A 287 -14.79 15.96 -31.26
CA GLY A 287 -14.67 16.43 -32.64
C GLY A 287 -13.72 15.60 -33.51
N GLY A 288 -13.25 14.45 -33.01
CA GLY A 288 -12.40 13.49 -33.73
C GLY A 288 -13.27 12.51 -34.54
N ASP A 289 -12.63 11.74 -35.42
CA ASP A 289 -13.23 10.62 -36.14
C ASP A 289 -12.44 9.35 -35.83
N PHE A 290 -13.13 8.39 -35.19
CA PHE A 290 -12.50 7.11 -34.82
C PHE A 290 -11.94 6.37 -36.05
N SER A 291 -12.57 6.48 -37.22
CA SER A 291 -12.10 5.82 -38.46
C SER A 291 -10.73 6.34 -38.92
N ASN A 292 -10.34 7.55 -38.48
CA ASN A 292 -9.10 8.21 -38.83
C ASN A 292 -8.16 8.35 -37.61
N SER A 293 -8.55 7.81 -36.44
CA SER A 293 -7.77 7.89 -35.19
C SER A 293 -7.13 6.55 -34.85
N ASN A 294 -5.92 6.55 -34.36
CA ASN A 294 -5.24 5.38 -33.82
C ASN A 294 -4.98 5.58 -32.31
N LEU A 295 -5.25 4.54 -31.50
CA LEU A 295 -4.95 4.58 -30.08
C LEU A 295 -3.47 4.24 -29.83
N PRO A 296 -2.75 5.05 -29.02
CA PRO A 296 -1.37 4.78 -28.66
C PRO A 296 -1.29 3.66 -27.63
N ASN A 297 -0.22 2.86 -27.71
CA ASN A 297 0.03 1.75 -26.78
C ASN A 297 1.51 1.41 -26.62
N ASN A 298 2.42 2.30 -26.97
CA ASN A 298 3.84 2.08 -26.84
C ASN A 298 4.44 2.98 -25.77
N TYR A 299 4.96 2.37 -24.70
CA TYR A 299 5.50 3.05 -23.53
C TYR A 299 6.71 3.94 -23.87
N THR A 300 7.64 3.45 -24.70
CA THR A 300 8.82 4.23 -25.11
C THR A 300 8.45 5.52 -25.82
N GLN A 301 7.37 5.50 -26.62
CA GLN A 301 6.89 6.71 -27.28
C GLN A 301 6.21 7.67 -26.28
N LEU A 302 5.52 7.16 -25.26
CA LEU A 302 4.99 7.95 -24.17
C LEU A 302 6.11 8.70 -23.43
N VAL A 303 7.14 7.94 -23.01
CA VAL A 303 8.31 8.49 -22.31
C VAL A 303 9.02 9.52 -23.19
N GLY A 304 9.30 9.21 -24.46
CA GLY A 304 9.93 10.14 -25.40
C GLY A 304 9.16 11.45 -25.55
N TRP A 305 7.83 11.39 -25.57
CA TRP A 305 6.99 12.58 -25.64
C TRP A 305 7.00 13.39 -24.34
N LEU A 306 6.92 12.73 -23.17
CA LEU A 306 7.00 13.39 -21.86
C LEU A 306 8.39 13.94 -21.54
N ALA A 307 9.46 13.29 -22.03
CA ALA A 307 10.84 13.70 -21.83
C ALA A 307 11.23 14.91 -22.72
N ASP A 308 10.51 15.15 -23.81
CA ASP A 308 10.77 16.30 -24.69
C ASP A 308 10.45 17.61 -23.96
N GLU A 309 11.51 18.32 -23.60
CA GLU A 309 11.43 19.61 -22.88
C GLU A 309 10.70 20.71 -23.65
N SER A 310 10.57 20.57 -24.98
CA SER A 310 9.86 21.52 -25.85
C SER A 310 8.40 21.17 -26.07
N ASN A 311 8.03 19.88 -26.07
CA ASN A 311 6.71 19.37 -26.40
C ASN A 311 5.90 18.93 -25.18
N GLY A 312 6.55 18.60 -24.05
CA GLY A 312 5.90 18.08 -22.85
C GLY A 312 5.05 19.10 -22.09
N GLY A 313 5.29 20.41 -22.29
CA GLY A 313 4.47 21.52 -21.78
C GLY A 313 3.89 21.29 -20.38
N GLN A 314 2.60 21.56 -20.25
CA GLN A 314 1.88 21.45 -18.97
C GLN A 314 1.84 20.03 -18.40
N MET A 315 1.81 18.99 -19.24
CA MET A 315 1.77 17.58 -18.82
C MET A 315 3.07 17.20 -18.12
N ARG A 316 4.22 17.54 -18.72
CA ARG A 316 5.53 17.32 -18.11
C ARG A 316 5.66 18.06 -16.78
N ASN A 317 5.16 19.30 -16.71
CA ASN A 317 5.22 20.12 -15.50
C ASN A 317 4.38 19.53 -14.37
N PHE A 318 3.18 19.02 -14.67
CA PHE A 318 2.35 18.37 -13.66
C PHE A 318 2.92 17.01 -13.24
N LEU A 319 3.42 16.23 -14.19
CA LEU A 319 4.14 15.00 -13.87
C LEU A 319 5.34 15.26 -12.95
N TRP A 320 6.09 16.34 -13.18
CA TRP A 320 7.15 16.76 -12.28
C TRP A 320 6.65 16.93 -10.83
N GLN A 321 5.54 17.63 -10.64
CA GLN A 321 4.97 17.84 -9.30
C GLN A 321 4.49 16.51 -8.68
N GLN A 322 3.94 15.60 -9.48
CA GLN A 322 3.58 14.27 -9.01
C GLN A 322 4.82 13.48 -8.59
N CYS A 323 5.87 13.45 -9.41
CA CYS A 323 7.10 12.72 -9.13
C CYS A 323 7.95 13.31 -8.00
N ASN A 324 7.71 14.57 -7.60
CA ASN A 324 8.57 15.29 -6.67
C ASN A 324 7.91 15.65 -5.33
N GLU A 325 6.57 15.74 -5.27
CA GLU A 325 5.90 16.19 -4.04
C GLU A 325 4.51 15.62 -3.76
N LEU A 326 3.71 15.29 -4.78
CA LEU A 326 2.28 15.01 -4.60
C LEU A 326 1.93 13.52 -4.65
N GLY A 327 2.62 12.75 -5.51
CA GLY A 327 2.17 11.45 -5.95
C GLY A 327 0.94 11.58 -6.82
N PHE A 328 -0.25 11.23 -6.31
CA PHE A 328 -1.53 11.26 -7.01
C PHE A 328 -1.60 10.27 -8.18
N PHE A 329 -0.79 9.21 -8.14
CA PHE A 329 -0.78 8.19 -9.19
C PHE A 329 -2.06 7.38 -9.16
N THR A 330 -2.82 7.47 -10.24
CA THR A 330 -4.09 6.75 -10.38
C THR A 330 -3.82 5.32 -10.81
N THR A 331 -3.80 4.42 -9.85
CA THR A 331 -3.54 2.99 -10.06
C THR A 331 -4.83 2.17 -10.08
N THR A 332 -4.71 0.88 -10.43
CA THR A 332 -5.81 -0.09 -10.31
C THR A 332 -5.59 -1.05 -9.14
N ASP A 333 -4.75 -0.71 -8.19
CA ASP A 333 -4.28 -1.56 -7.09
C ASP A 333 -5.32 -1.73 -5.97
N TYR A 334 -6.59 -2.04 -6.32
CA TYR A 334 -7.66 -2.28 -5.34
C TYR A 334 -7.83 -3.76 -4.95
N GLY A 335 -7.36 -4.67 -5.76
CA GLY A 335 -7.52 -6.11 -5.59
C GLY A 335 -8.82 -6.66 -6.21
N SER A 336 -9.19 -7.89 -5.83
CA SER A 336 -10.35 -8.63 -6.38
C SER A 336 -11.71 -7.91 -6.21
N GLY A 337 -11.79 -6.93 -5.32
CA GLY A 337 -12.95 -6.05 -5.18
C GLY A 337 -13.09 -5.02 -6.31
N GLY A 338 -12.11 -4.87 -7.21
CA GLY A 338 -12.09 -3.93 -8.33
C GLY A 338 -12.18 -4.61 -9.70
N LEU A 339 -12.73 -3.89 -10.70
CA LEU A 339 -12.92 -4.41 -12.07
C LEU A 339 -11.62 -4.57 -12.85
N PHE A 340 -10.63 -3.71 -12.57
CA PHE A 340 -9.49 -3.52 -13.48
C PHE A 340 -8.28 -4.38 -13.12
N GLY A 341 -8.29 -5.09 -11.97
CA GLY A 341 -7.16 -5.88 -11.49
C GLY A 341 -5.89 -5.05 -11.37
N SER A 342 -4.71 -5.65 -11.53
CA SER A 342 -3.40 -4.96 -11.50
C SER A 342 -2.99 -4.38 -12.85
N SER A 343 -3.95 -3.89 -13.67
CA SER A 343 -3.65 -3.41 -15.02
C SER A 343 -2.79 -2.15 -15.09
N ILE A 344 -2.83 -1.31 -14.04
CA ILE A 344 -2.00 -0.11 -13.89
C ILE A 344 -1.45 -0.11 -12.46
N PRO A 345 -0.37 -0.87 -12.19
CA PRO A 345 0.25 -0.89 -10.87
C PRO A 345 1.03 0.40 -10.59
N ASN A 346 1.35 0.65 -9.32
CA ASN A 346 2.13 1.83 -8.94
C ASN A 346 3.51 1.88 -9.60
N ASN A 347 4.13 0.72 -9.88
CA ASN A 347 5.40 0.61 -10.61
C ASN A 347 5.38 1.35 -11.95
N PHE A 348 4.27 1.29 -12.70
CA PHE A 348 4.16 1.99 -13.98
C PHE A 348 4.48 3.48 -13.84
N TRP A 349 3.90 4.14 -12.84
CA TRP A 349 4.11 5.58 -12.64
C TRP A 349 5.48 5.91 -12.08
N ILE A 350 6.03 5.06 -11.20
CA ILE A 350 7.39 5.21 -10.69
C ILE A 350 8.39 5.12 -11.84
N ASN A 351 8.24 4.12 -12.73
CA ASN A 351 9.09 3.97 -13.91
C ASN A 351 8.97 5.17 -14.86
N VAL A 352 7.76 5.70 -15.07
CA VAL A 352 7.57 6.94 -15.85
C VAL A 352 8.35 8.11 -15.25
N CYS A 353 8.37 8.26 -13.93
CA CYS A 353 9.15 9.33 -13.28
C CYS A 353 10.66 9.18 -13.53
N GLU A 354 11.19 7.96 -13.36
CA GLU A 354 12.62 7.68 -13.59
C GLU A 354 13.02 7.90 -15.07
N ASP A 355 12.20 7.41 -16.00
CA ASP A 355 12.51 7.49 -17.42
C ASP A 355 12.38 8.90 -17.99
N VAL A 356 11.47 9.71 -17.45
CA VAL A 356 11.25 11.10 -17.90
C VAL A 356 12.22 12.09 -17.26
N PHE A 357 12.54 11.93 -15.98
CA PHE A 357 13.31 12.91 -15.21
C PHE A 357 14.70 12.41 -14.79
N GLY A 358 14.98 11.12 -14.93
CA GLY A 358 16.26 10.49 -14.61
C GLY A 358 16.21 9.60 -13.36
N LYS A 359 17.22 8.78 -13.22
CA LYS A 359 17.33 7.70 -12.22
C LYS A 359 17.20 8.12 -10.74
N SER A 360 17.37 9.40 -10.45
CA SER A 360 17.20 9.95 -9.09
C SER A 360 15.73 10.20 -8.72
N PHE A 361 14.79 10.05 -9.66
CA PHE A 361 13.35 10.14 -9.42
C PHE A 361 12.74 8.76 -9.15
N ASP A 362 13.44 7.98 -8.38
CA ASP A 362 13.06 6.66 -7.91
C ASP A 362 11.99 6.72 -6.80
N VAL A 363 11.58 5.57 -6.33
CA VAL A 363 10.56 5.45 -5.28
C VAL A 363 10.94 6.16 -3.98
N ASP A 364 12.23 6.22 -3.64
CA ASP A 364 12.68 6.87 -2.40
C ASP A 364 12.58 8.39 -2.49
N ASN A 365 12.91 8.98 -3.65
CA ASN A 365 12.66 10.40 -3.92
C ASN A 365 11.15 10.72 -3.85
N LEU A 366 10.31 9.90 -4.47
CA LEU A 366 8.87 10.07 -4.46
C LEU A 366 8.31 10.00 -3.03
N LYS A 367 8.72 9.02 -2.23
CA LYS A 367 8.36 8.90 -0.80
C LYS A 367 8.78 10.11 0.01
N ALA A 368 10.01 10.58 -0.19
CA ALA A 368 10.53 11.77 0.50
C ALA A 368 9.70 13.01 0.16
N GLY A 369 9.34 13.20 -1.10
CA GLY A 369 8.47 14.29 -1.57
C GLY A 369 7.08 14.24 -0.93
N VAL A 370 6.42 13.10 -0.99
CA VAL A 370 5.10 12.88 -0.37
C VAL A 370 5.17 13.05 1.16
N LYS A 371 6.20 12.53 1.82
CA LYS A 371 6.42 12.71 3.27
C LYS A 371 6.59 14.20 3.62
N LYS A 372 7.36 14.93 2.84
CA LYS A 372 7.55 16.37 3.00
C LYS A 372 6.23 17.14 2.85
N SER A 373 5.43 16.84 1.82
CA SER A 373 4.12 17.47 1.63
C SER A 373 3.17 17.19 2.80
N LYS A 374 3.10 15.94 3.27
CA LYS A 374 2.32 15.55 4.46
C LYS A 374 2.77 16.26 5.73
N SER A 375 4.07 16.44 5.93
CA SER A 375 4.60 17.15 7.11
C SER A 375 4.33 18.66 7.06
N THR A 376 4.26 19.24 5.86
CA THR A 376 4.06 20.69 5.67
C THR A 376 2.59 21.09 5.73
N TYR A 377 1.72 20.30 5.12
CA TYR A 377 0.30 20.65 4.95
C TYR A 377 -0.65 19.82 5.80
N GLY A 378 -0.16 18.74 6.41
CA GLY A 378 -0.93 17.80 7.18
C GLY A 378 -1.21 16.51 6.41
N ALA A 379 -1.26 15.39 7.15
CA ALA A 379 -1.57 14.06 6.64
C ALA A 379 -3.00 13.61 6.98
N SER A 380 -3.73 14.43 7.76
CA SER A 380 -5.06 14.09 8.24
C SER A 380 -6.16 14.45 7.23
N SER A 381 -7.17 13.60 7.15
CA SER A 381 -8.42 13.93 6.44
C SER A 381 -9.23 15.05 7.12
N THR A 382 -8.79 15.51 8.30
CA THR A 382 -9.38 16.66 9.02
C THR A 382 -8.62 17.93 8.68
N TYR A 383 -9.29 18.89 8.10
CA TYR A 383 -8.73 20.22 7.87
C TYR A 383 -8.69 21.05 9.16
N THR A 384 -7.54 21.62 9.48
CA THR A 384 -7.30 22.36 10.74
C THR A 384 -7.32 23.90 10.59
N GLY A 385 -7.36 24.42 9.36
CA GLY A 385 -7.39 25.85 9.10
C GLY A 385 -8.75 26.49 9.39
N LYS A 386 -8.74 27.82 9.60
CA LYS A 386 -9.94 28.63 9.92
C LYS A 386 -10.55 29.26 8.68
N ASN A 387 -11.88 29.49 8.71
CA ASN A 387 -12.63 30.20 7.66
C ASN A 387 -12.40 29.58 6.28
N ALA A 388 -12.51 28.27 6.17
CA ALA A 388 -12.51 27.58 4.88
C ALA A 388 -13.90 27.01 4.58
N PHE A 389 -14.29 27.03 3.31
CA PHE A 389 -15.47 26.35 2.80
C PHE A 389 -15.03 25.37 1.72
N ILE A 390 -15.19 24.07 2.00
CA ILE A 390 -14.73 22.98 1.15
C ILE A 390 -15.93 22.32 0.48
N VAL A 391 -15.97 22.29 -0.84
CA VAL A 391 -16.97 21.56 -1.61
C VAL A 391 -16.40 20.24 -2.08
N ARG A 392 -16.99 19.14 -1.61
CA ARG A 392 -16.70 17.79 -2.09
C ARG A 392 -17.76 17.38 -3.08
N ASN A 393 -17.39 17.26 -4.34
CA ASN A 393 -18.29 16.80 -5.41
C ASN A 393 -18.33 15.26 -5.39
N MET A 394 -19.49 14.66 -5.07
CA MET A 394 -19.57 13.25 -4.65
C MET A 394 -19.50 12.24 -5.80
N VAL A 395 -19.56 12.66 -7.06
CA VAL A 395 -19.30 11.82 -8.25
C VAL A 395 -17.85 11.96 -8.72
N ASP A 396 -17.16 13.00 -8.24
CA ASP A 396 -15.76 13.27 -8.59
C ASP A 396 -14.83 12.12 -8.12
N PRO A 397 -14.06 11.48 -9.01
CA PRO A 397 -13.10 10.44 -8.61
C PRO A 397 -12.02 10.92 -7.63
N TRP A 398 -11.68 12.20 -7.62
CA TRP A 398 -10.67 12.80 -6.73
C TRP A 398 -11.15 13.00 -5.29
N ARG A 399 -12.44 12.84 -5.00
CA ARG A 399 -13.08 13.16 -3.71
C ARG A 399 -12.41 12.54 -2.48
N THR A 400 -11.73 11.41 -2.62
CA THR A 400 -11.13 10.67 -1.49
C THR A 400 -9.75 11.19 -1.10
N LEU A 401 -9.09 12.03 -1.91
CA LEU A 401 -7.89 12.78 -1.51
C LEU A 401 -8.20 14.13 -0.85
N GLY A 402 -9.47 14.52 -0.75
CA GLY A 402 -9.87 15.74 -0.08
C GLY A 402 -10.09 15.55 1.43
N HIS A 403 -10.13 16.67 2.17
CA HIS A 403 -10.54 16.64 3.57
C HIS A 403 -12.01 16.23 3.72
N ILE A 404 -12.31 15.41 4.72
CA ILE A 404 -13.66 14.89 5.00
C ILE A 404 -14.27 15.48 6.28
N THR A 405 -13.44 16.05 7.16
CA THR A 405 -13.85 16.72 8.39
C THR A 405 -13.09 18.05 8.58
N VAL A 406 -13.57 18.89 9.47
CA VAL A 406 -12.90 20.13 9.90
C VAL A 406 -12.81 20.17 11.41
N SER A 407 -11.69 20.63 11.97
CA SER A 407 -11.53 20.80 13.42
C SER A 407 -11.96 22.18 13.93
N ASP A 408 -11.88 23.23 13.10
CA ASP A 408 -12.25 24.58 13.46
C ASP A 408 -13.72 24.87 13.07
N PRO A 409 -14.58 25.35 13.99
CA PRO A 409 -16.00 25.57 13.74
C PRO A 409 -16.30 26.72 12.75
N THR A 410 -15.31 27.52 12.39
CA THR A 410 -15.46 28.56 11.36
C THR A 410 -15.29 28.01 9.96
N SER A 411 -14.73 26.80 9.82
CA SER A 411 -14.62 26.07 8.57
C SER A 411 -15.76 25.09 8.39
N SER A 412 -16.06 24.68 7.16
CA SER A 412 -17.13 23.72 6.87
C SER A 412 -16.91 22.99 5.57
N ILE A 413 -17.45 21.78 5.49
CA ILE A 413 -17.45 20.94 4.30
C ILE A 413 -18.88 20.78 3.81
N TYR A 414 -19.07 20.83 2.50
CA TYR A 414 -20.34 20.54 1.85
C TYR A 414 -20.17 19.39 0.84
N ASN A 415 -20.86 18.29 1.08
CA ASN A 415 -20.91 17.14 0.19
C ASN A 415 -21.98 17.36 -0.86
N ALA A 416 -21.58 17.69 -2.08
CA ALA A 416 -22.49 17.96 -3.21
C ALA A 416 -22.87 16.65 -3.90
N SER A 417 -23.98 16.02 -3.50
CA SER A 417 -24.46 14.76 -4.04
C SER A 417 -24.81 14.87 -5.53
N GLY A 418 -24.43 13.86 -6.32
CA GLY A 418 -24.66 13.81 -7.77
C GLY A 418 -23.85 14.83 -8.58
N SER A 419 -22.96 15.59 -7.94
CA SER A 419 -22.08 16.58 -8.56
C SER A 419 -20.71 15.93 -8.88
N ALA A 420 -20.15 16.29 -10.00
CA ALA A 420 -18.84 15.84 -10.46
C ALA A 420 -17.78 16.96 -10.36
N PHE A 421 -16.60 16.71 -10.88
CA PHE A 421 -15.38 17.52 -10.73
C PHE A 421 -15.62 19.02 -10.92
N THR A 422 -15.36 19.80 -9.89
CA THR A 422 -15.44 21.28 -9.86
C THR A 422 -16.72 21.89 -10.43
N ALA A 423 -17.84 21.17 -10.41
CA ALA A 423 -19.09 21.61 -11.04
C ALA A 423 -19.65 22.90 -10.45
N ASP A 424 -19.40 23.16 -9.18
CA ASP A 424 -19.80 24.39 -8.48
C ASP A 424 -19.02 25.64 -8.95
N LEU A 425 -17.84 25.44 -9.55
CA LEU A 425 -17.02 26.52 -10.12
C LEU A 425 -17.40 26.89 -11.55
N GLN A 426 -18.11 25.99 -12.25
CA GLN A 426 -18.52 26.25 -13.61
C GLN A 426 -19.66 27.30 -13.70
N PRO A 427 -19.88 27.94 -14.83
CA PRO A 427 -21.00 28.85 -15.01
C PRO A 427 -22.34 28.18 -14.64
N PRO A 428 -23.29 28.91 -14.03
CA PRO A 428 -24.61 28.36 -13.73
C PRO A 428 -25.33 27.87 -14.97
N SER A 429 -25.93 26.68 -14.85
CA SER A 429 -26.76 26.06 -15.90
C SER A 429 -28.10 25.64 -15.33
N ASN A 430 -29.11 25.62 -16.18
CA ASN A 430 -30.40 25.01 -15.83
C ASN A 430 -30.29 23.52 -15.54
N ASN A 431 -29.33 22.86 -16.17
CA ASN A 431 -29.04 21.44 -15.99
C ASN A 431 -28.21 21.12 -14.71
N ASP A 432 -27.74 22.15 -13.99
CA ASP A 432 -27.02 21.92 -12.74
C ASP A 432 -27.89 21.14 -11.75
N VAL A 433 -27.29 20.12 -11.13
CA VAL A 433 -27.95 19.38 -10.05
C VAL A 433 -28.21 20.30 -8.86
N VAL A 434 -29.25 20.01 -8.09
CA VAL A 434 -29.69 20.87 -6.97
C VAL A 434 -28.55 21.13 -5.98
N SER A 435 -27.71 20.15 -5.70
CA SER A 435 -26.57 20.26 -4.80
C SER A 435 -25.52 21.26 -5.27
N VAL A 436 -25.29 21.41 -6.58
CA VAL A 436 -24.38 22.41 -7.16
C VAL A 436 -24.97 23.82 -6.98
N LYS A 437 -26.28 24.00 -7.23
CA LYS A 437 -26.96 25.29 -6.97
C LYS A 437 -26.88 25.66 -5.50
N MET A 438 -27.04 24.69 -4.59
CA MET A 438 -26.92 24.88 -3.15
C MET A 438 -25.47 25.22 -2.75
N ALA A 439 -24.47 24.49 -3.29
CA ALA A 439 -23.05 24.80 -3.03
C ALA A 439 -22.73 26.27 -3.32
N ARG A 440 -23.10 26.77 -4.51
CA ARG A 440 -22.87 28.18 -4.88
C ARG A 440 -23.57 29.16 -3.94
N ASN A 441 -24.81 28.86 -3.50
CA ASN A 441 -25.53 29.70 -2.54
C ASN A 441 -24.82 29.72 -1.16
N LEU A 442 -24.31 28.55 -0.71
CA LEU A 442 -23.57 28.46 0.55
C LEU A 442 -22.24 29.20 0.47
N ILE A 443 -21.52 29.07 -0.64
CA ILE A 443 -20.26 29.82 -0.91
C ILE A 443 -20.55 31.32 -0.81
N ASN A 444 -21.55 31.84 -1.52
CA ASN A 444 -21.93 33.25 -1.49
C ASN A 444 -22.28 33.74 -0.07
N ARG A 445 -22.98 32.91 0.71
CA ARG A 445 -23.31 33.23 2.10
C ARG A 445 -22.06 33.33 2.96
N ARG A 446 -21.14 32.37 2.82
CA ARG A 446 -19.87 32.36 3.56
C ARG A 446 -18.98 33.55 3.20
N ILE A 447 -18.87 33.89 1.92
CA ILE A 447 -18.12 35.06 1.46
C ILE A 447 -18.68 36.34 2.12
N LYS A 448 -19.99 36.53 2.12
CA LYS A 448 -20.64 37.66 2.76
C LYS A 448 -20.34 37.76 4.26
N GLN A 449 -20.35 36.62 4.97
CA GLN A 449 -19.99 36.54 6.40
C GLN A 449 -18.55 36.95 6.65
N TRP A 450 -17.60 36.43 5.87
CA TRP A 450 -16.18 36.77 6.02
C TRP A 450 -15.88 38.26 5.72
N ILE A 451 -16.58 38.82 4.74
CA ILE A 451 -16.43 40.25 4.40
C ILE A 451 -16.99 41.12 5.49
N SER A 452 -18.17 40.83 6.03
CA SER A 452 -18.83 41.68 7.03
C SER A 452 -18.20 41.55 8.42
N GLY A 453 -17.39 40.49 8.68
CA GLY A 453 -16.84 40.26 10.01
C GLY A 453 -17.89 39.83 11.06
N SER A 454 -19.13 39.59 10.65
CA SER A 454 -20.21 39.24 11.59
C SER A 454 -20.23 37.75 11.90
N ASN A 455 -19.75 37.40 13.09
CA ASN A 455 -19.88 36.04 13.67
C ASN A 455 -21.27 35.84 14.24
N ASN A 456 -22.32 35.81 13.44
CA ASN A 456 -23.65 35.45 13.93
C ASN A 456 -23.73 33.92 14.11
N LYS A 457 -23.46 33.49 15.36
CA LYS A 457 -23.50 32.08 15.84
C LYS A 457 -24.91 31.45 15.85
N ARG A 458 -25.98 32.20 15.53
CA ARG A 458 -27.38 31.77 15.81
C ARG A 458 -28.15 31.07 14.69
N ALA A 459 -27.60 30.76 13.55
CA ALA A 459 -28.38 30.23 12.41
C ALA A 459 -28.00 28.84 11.92
N TYR A 460 -27.16 28.09 12.61
CA TYR A 460 -26.69 26.78 12.10
C TYR A 460 -26.88 25.56 13.02
N GLU A 461 -27.51 25.72 14.18
CA GLU A 461 -27.63 24.62 15.18
C GLU A 461 -28.93 23.79 15.08
N SER A 462 -29.73 23.96 14.06
CA SER A 462 -30.94 23.12 13.93
C SER A 462 -31.01 22.44 12.57
N ASN A 463 -30.32 21.35 12.33
CA ASN A 463 -30.79 20.23 11.52
C ASN A 463 -29.78 19.13 11.14
N HIS A 464 -28.59 19.07 11.70
CA HIS A 464 -27.71 17.89 11.45
C HIS A 464 -26.79 17.50 12.61
N ILE A 465 -27.25 17.57 13.86
CA ILE A 465 -26.52 16.98 14.99
C ILE A 465 -27.49 16.03 15.73
N ALA A 466 -27.81 14.92 15.13
CA ALA A 466 -28.57 13.87 15.80
C ALA A 466 -27.99 12.45 15.65
N GLU A 467 -26.94 12.23 14.89
CA GLU A 467 -26.41 10.86 14.67
C GLU A 467 -24.94 10.61 15.01
N GLU A 468 -24.13 11.58 15.39
CA GLU A 468 -22.69 11.36 15.63
C GLU A 468 -22.22 11.48 17.10
N LYS A 469 -23.09 11.50 18.09
CA LYS A 469 -22.67 11.57 19.52
C LYS A 469 -22.68 10.25 20.26
N LYS A 470 -22.60 9.11 19.60
CA LYS A 470 -22.68 7.82 20.30
C LYS A 470 -21.42 6.94 20.26
N THR A 471 -20.31 7.38 19.67
CA THR A 471 -19.13 6.51 19.46
C THR A 471 -17.79 7.00 20.02
N SER A 472 -17.70 8.06 20.80
CA SER A 472 -16.40 8.52 21.30
C SER A 472 -16.23 8.63 22.81
N LYS A 473 -17.11 8.02 23.60
CA LYS A 473 -17.01 8.08 25.08
C LYS A 473 -16.76 6.75 25.78
N ASP A 474 -16.65 5.64 25.08
CA ASP A 474 -16.56 4.30 25.71
C ASP A 474 -15.20 3.59 25.54
N MET A 475 -14.12 4.26 25.14
CA MET A 475 -12.81 3.62 25.02
C MET A 475 -11.78 4.10 26.05
N GLN A 476 -12.19 4.33 27.28
CA GLN A 476 -11.31 4.34 28.47
C GLN A 476 -11.96 3.48 29.55
N GLY A 477 -12.15 2.21 29.23
CA GLY A 477 -12.53 1.20 30.21
C GLY A 477 -11.30 0.74 30.98
N GLU A 478 -11.12 1.16 32.23
CA GLU A 478 -10.31 0.42 33.19
C GLU A 478 -10.78 -1.04 33.17
N ILE A 479 -9.83 -1.96 32.97
CA ILE A 479 -10.07 -3.39 33.14
C ILE A 479 -10.53 -3.60 34.59
N LYS A 480 -11.83 -3.62 34.81
CA LYS A 480 -12.38 -4.11 36.06
C LYS A 480 -12.12 -5.61 36.08
N ALA A 481 -11.19 -6.03 36.92
CA ALA A 481 -10.98 -7.42 37.25
C ALA A 481 -12.34 -8.07 37.57
N SER A 482 -12.89 -8.81 36.63
CA SER A 482 -14.02 -9.67 36.92
C SER A 482 -13.59 -10.70 37.94
N SER A 483 -14.40 -10.98 38.96
CA SER A 483 -14.14 -11.87 40.10
C SER A 483 -14.12 -13.36 39.74
N TRP A 484 -13.48 -13.72 38.62
CA TRP A 484 -13.30 -15.11 38.23
C TRP A 484 -11.95 -15.59 38.74
N GLU A 485 -11.93 -16.60 39.64
CA GLU A 485 -10.70 -17.27 40.03
C GLU A 485 -10.08 -17.96 38.84
N THR A 486 -9.05 -17.33 38.27
CA THR A 486 -8.27 -17.87 37.18
C THR A 486 -7.33 -18.92 37.76
N GLU A 487 -7.55 -20.21 37.43
CA GLU A 487 -6.67 -21.30 37.85
C GLU A 487 -5.52 -21.45 36.86
N ILE A 488 -4.26 -21.41 37.32
CA ILE A 488 -3.10 -21.88 36.58
C ILE A 488 -2.85 -23.35 36.92
N ASN A 489 -2.75 -24.16 35.88
CA ASN A 489 -2.22 -25.53 36.01
C ASN A 489 -0.73 -25.53 35.68
N TRP A 490 0.13 -25.69 36.71
CA TRP A 490 1.60 -25.62 36.60
C TRP A 490 2.25 -26.93 36.15
N HIS A 491 1.49 -28.02 35.97
CA HIS A 491 2.00 -29.38 35.81
C HIS A 491 1.34 -30.17 34.65
N GLU A 492 1.21 -29.56 33.50
CA GLU A 492 0.91 -30.38 32.32
C GLU A 492 2.20 -31.04 31.85
N LYS A 493 2.12 -32.36 31.58
CA LYS A 493 3.26 -33.09 31.00
C LYS A 493 3.61 -32.46 29.65
N LEU A 494 4.88 -32.13 29.45
CA LEU A 494 5.39 -31.86 28.10
C LEU A 494 5.07 -33.09 27.24
N PRO A 495 4.54 -32.94 26.02
CA PRO A 495 4.37 -34.03 25.10
C PRO A 495 5.73 -34.73 24.95
N THR A 496 5.78 -36.04 25.21
CA THR A 496 6.99 -36.86 25.08
C THR A 496 7.47 -37.02 23.65
N GLU A 497 6.62 -36.72 22.70
CA GLU A 497 6.92 -36.41 21.30
C GLU A 497 5.99 -35.26 20.93
N PHE A 498 6.51 -34.28 20.17
CA PHE A 498 5.62 -33.42 19.38
C PHE A 498 4.88 -34.41 18.48
N GLU A 499 3.67 -34.80 18.86
CA GLU A 499 2.85 -35.66 18.02
C GLU A 499 2.91 -35.03 16.63
N LYS A 500 3.56 -35.72 15.72
CA LYS A 500 3.45 -35.45 14.31
C LYS A 500 1.99 -35.68 14.00
N VAL A 501 1.22 -34.57 14.12
CA VAL A 501 -0.15 -34.60 13.59
C VAL A 501 0.01 -35.05 12.15
N PRO A 502 -0.66 -36.15 11.75
CA PRO A 502 -0.51 -36.65 10.40
C PRO A 502 -0.94 -35.55 9.46
N HIS A 503 0.03 -34.91 8.82
CA HIS A 503 -0.30 -34.01 7.74
C HIS A 503 -1.04 -34.83 6.68
N PRO A 504 -2.25 -34.47 6.28
CA PRO A 504 -2.83 -35.05 5.09
C PRO A 504 -1.78 -34.91 4.00
N LYS A 505 -1.72 -35.87 3.07
CA LYS A 505 -0.90 -35.79 1.86
C LYS A 505 -1.44 -34.69 0.96
N THR A 506 -1.45 -33.46 1.44
CA THR A 506 -1.72 -32.29 0.63
C THR A 506 -0.47 -31.98 -0.18
N PRO A 507 -0.61 -31.59 -1.44
CA PRO A 507 0.51 -31.27 -2.26
C PRO A 507 1.39 -30.24 -1.55
N TYR A 508 2.67 -30.48 -1.50
CA TYR A 508 3.66 -29.59 -0.94
C TYR A 508 3.65 -28.28 -1.75
N ILE A 509 3.06 -27.22 -1.19
CA ILE A 509 3.18 -25.87 -1.68
C ILE A 509 4.36 -25.25 -0.92
N PRO A 510 5.55 -25.12 -1.53
CA PRO A 510 6.80 -24.91 -0.79
C PRO A 510 6.85 -23.64 0.06
N ASN A 511 6.04 -22.64 -0.22
CA ASN A 511 6.20 -21.32 0.37
C ASN A 511 5.05 -20.85 1.26
N ILE A 512 3.89 -21.49 1.24
CA ILE A 512 2.82 -21.19 2.19
C ILE A 512 3.02 -22.01 3.46
N LYS A 513 3.50 -23.27 3.35
CA LYS A 513 3.70 -24.19 4.50
C LYS A 513 5.03 -24.08 5.23
N LYS A 514 6.03 -23.39 4.68
CA LYS A 514 7.28 -23.09 5.38
C LYS A 514 7.46 -21.59 5.52
N ARG A 515 6.68 -20.98 6.35
CA ARG A 515 7.23 -19.85 7.08
C ARG A 515 8.40 -20.39 7.88
N HIS A 516 9.55 -19.85 7.60
CA HIS A 516 10.68 -19.99 8.47
C HIS A 516 10.30 -19.31 9.79
N ASN A 517 9.84 -20.08 10.76
CA ASN A 517 9.66 -19.55 12.10
C ASN A 517 11.03 -19.26 12.73
N LEU A 518 11.03 -18.55 13.84
CA LEU A 518 12.26 -18.19 14.55
C LEU A 518 13.13 -19.42 14.87
N LEU A 519 12.52 -20.59 15.06
CA LEU A 519 13.21 -21.87 15.29
C LEU A 519 13.95 -22.36 14.03
N ASP A 520 13.38 -22.16 12.83
CA ASP A 520 14.05 -22.47 11.57
C ASP A 520 15.28 -21.57 11.33
N VAL A 521 15.18 -20.28 11.70
CA VAL A 521 16.33 -19.36 11.70
C VAL A 521 17.46 -19.96 12.51
N PHE A 522 17.13 -20.37 13.74
CA PHE A 522 18.08 -20.91 14.67
C PHE A 522 18.73 -22.19 14.16
N LYS A 523 17.91 -23.15 13.72
CA LYS A 523 18.36 -24.38 13.08
C LYS A 523 19.31 -24.12 11.92
N HIS A 524 18.98 -23.12 11.14
CA HIS A 524 19.78 -22.74 10.00
C HIS A 524 21.13 -22.13 10.40
N LYS A 525 21.18 -21.31 11.45
CA LYS A 525 22.42 -20.65 11.91
C LYS A 525 23.35 -21.62 12.62
N MET A 526 22.81 -22.52 13.43
CA MET A 526 23.61 -23.53 14.15
C MET A 526 24.12 -24.67 13.26
N GLY A 527 23.43 -24.94 12.16
CA GLY A 527 23.57 -26.19 11.43
C GLY A 527 22.85 -27.36 12.11
N ASP A 528 22.42 -28.33 11.30
CA ASP A 528 21.57 -29.45 11.76
C ASP A 528 22.20 -30.26 12.93
N GLU A 529 23.48 -30.50 12.89
CA GLU A 529 24.16 -31.32 13.92
C GLU A 529 24.16 -30.65 15.29
N LEU A 530 24.53 -29.37 15.35
CA LEU A 530 24.58 -28.62 16.61
C LEU A 530 23.18 -28.38 17.15
N TYR A 531 22.22 -28.06 16.26
CA TYR A 531 20.83 -27.90 16.61
C TYR A 531 20.26 -29.20 17.24
N GLN A 532 20.50 -30.36 16.65
CA GLN A 532 20.00 -31.62 17.21
C GLN A 532 20.64 -31.94 18.58
N LYS A 533 21.94 -31.69 18.73
CA LYS A 533 22.61 -31.83 20.03
C LYS A 533 21.98 -30.95 21.11
N GLU A 534 21.67 -29.71 20.75
CA GLU A 534 21.05 -28.77 21.70
C GLU A 534 19.59 -29.16 22.01
N ARG A 535 18.83 -29.64 21.04
CA ARG A 535 17.47 -30.19 21.25
C ARG A 535 17.47 -31.31 22.28
N VAL A 536 18.49 -32.22 22.24
CA VAL A 536 18.64 -33.31 23.24
C VAL A 536 18.86 -32.70 24.63
N LYS A 537 19.76 -31.70 24.80
CA LYS A 537 19.99 -31.08 26.10
C LYS A 537 18.74 -30.38 26.66
N VAL A 538 17.98 -29.68 25.80
CA VAL A 538 16.72 -29.05 26.20
C VAL A 538 15.70 -30.10 26.63
N SER A 539 15.64 -31.23 25.94
CA SER A 539 14.79 -32.38 26.31
C SER A 539 15.21 -33.00 27.65
N GLU A 540 16.52 -33.10 27.94
CA GLU A 540 17.04 -33.56 29.22
C GLU A 540 16.67 -32.60 30.37
N LYS A 541 16.76 -31.28 30.14
CA LYS A 541 16.29 -30.28 31.11
C LYS A 541 14.78 -30.40 31.38
N ALA A 542 14.00 -30.69 30.36
CA ALA A 542 12.57 -31.01 30.52
C ALA A 542 12.35 -32.29 31.30
N GLY A 543 13.11 -33.36 31.02
CA GLY A 543 13.08 -34.62 31.74
C GLY A 543 13.48 -34.51 33.22
N SER A 544 14.36 -33.57 33.57
CA SER A 544 14.77 -33.29 34.96
C SER A 544 13.73 -32.45 35.73
N GLY A 545 12.69 -31.93 35.07
CA GLY A 545 11.61 -31.17 35.69
C GLY A 545 11.88 -29.66 35.83
N PHE A 546 12.99 -29.15 35.32
CA PHE A 546 13.25 -27.69 35.29
C PHE A 546 12.41 -26.96 34.28
N ILE A 547 12.25 -27.54 33.07
CA ILE A 547 11.34 -27.02 32.05
C ILE A 547 9.99 -27.74 32.18
N ARG A 548 8.95 -26.97 32.39
CA ARG A 548 7.58 -27.47 32.56
C ARG A 548 6.63 -26.65 31.72
N SER A 549 5.49 -27.24 31.39
CA SER A 549 4.39 -26.55 30.77
C SER A 549 3.20 -26.39 31.71
N GLY A 550 2.35 -25.45 31.41
CA GLY A 550 1.11 -25.18 32.10
C GLY A 550 0.06 -24.52 31.23
N SER A 551 -1.10 -24.33 31.77
CA SER A 551 -2.15 -23.57 31.12
C SER A 551 -2.84 -22.62 32.08
N ILE A 552 -3.34 -21.51 31.55
CA ILE A 552 -4.11 -20.50 32.26
C ILE A 552 -5.45 -20.31 31.60
N LYS A 553 -6.49 -20.09 32.38
CA LYS A 553 -7.81 -19.73 31.89
C LYS A 553 -7.84 -18.25 31.51
N GLN A 554 -8.19 -17.96 30.27
CA GLN A 554 -8.27 -16.61 29.70
C GLN A 554 -9.66 -16.30 29.17
N ASN A 555 -10.03 -15.05 29.12
CA ASN A 555 -11.25 -14.62 28.44
C ASN A 555 -11.05 -14.66 26.91
N VAL A 556 -12.09 -15.12 26.21
CA VAL A 556 -12.11 -15.01 24.73
C VAL A 556 -12.09 -13.55 24.30
N ASP A 557 -12.86 -12.70 24.98
CA ASP A 557 -12.87 -11.26 24.78
C ASP A 557 -12.60 -10.53 26.09
N HIS A 558 -11.48 -9.82 26.18
CA HIS A 558 -11.11 -9.03 27.36
C HIS A 558 -11.85 -7.68 27.46
N PHE A 559 -12.48 -7.22 26.35
CA PHE A 559 -13.03 -5.86 26.26
C PHE A 559 -14.57 -5.84 26.22
N ASP A 560 -15.22 -7.00 26.00
CA ASP A 560 -16.68 -7.13 26.14
C ASP A 560 -17.04 -7.80 27.46
N SER A 561 -17.48 -7.01 28.43
CA SER A 561 -17.91 -7.50 29.76
C SER A 561 -19.15 -8.40 29.73
N LYS A 562 -19.81 -8.54 28.58
CA LYS A 562 -20.96 -9.43 28.39
C LYS A 562 -20.55 -10.79 27.85
N ASN A 563 -19.36 -10.86 27.27
CA ASN A 563 -18.80 -12.13 26.81
C ASN A 563 -18.13 -12.84 27.99
N ASN A 564 -18.67 -13.98 28.41
CA ASN A 564 -18.12 -14.78 29.50
C ASN A 564 -17.41 -16.05 29.01
N ASP A 565 -17.21 -16.16 27.71
CA ASP A 565 -16.51 -17.30 27.13
C ASP A 565 -15.03 -17.26 27.50
N VAL A 566 -14.49 -18.44 27.76
CA VAL A 566 -13.12 -18.60 28.23
C VAL A 566 -12.43 -19.74 27.50
N TYR A 567 -11.11 -19.64 27.39
CA TYR A 567 -10.28 -20.69 26.79
C TYR A 567 -9.06 -20.98 27.68
N ARG A 568 -8.34 -22.05 27.38
CA ARG A 568 -7.05 -22.37 28.00
C ARG A 568 -5.92 -21.88 27.14
N GLN A 569 -5.12 -20.97 27.66
CA GLN A 569 -3.89 -20.50 27.03
C GLN A 569 -2.70 -21.26 27.61
N PHE A 570 -1.86 -21.74 26.75
CA PHE A 570 -0.69 -22.56 27.07
C PHE A 570 0.53 -21.69 27.36
N PHE A 571 1.39 -22.14 28.24
CA PHE A 571 2.67 -21.50 28.54
C PHE A 571 3.74 -22.52 28.92
N MET A 572 5.00 -22.12 28.88
CA MET A 572 6.13 -22.91 29.38
C MET A 572 6.92 -22.08 30.38
N LEU A 573 7.60 -22.76 31.28
CA LEU A 573 8.46 -22.14 32.29
C LEU A 573 9.77 -22.93 32.45
N ASN A 574 10.83 -22.22 32.79
CA ASN A 574 12.11 -22.76 33.24
C ASN A 574 12.52 -22.02 34.51
N ASP A 575 12.50 -22.70 35.64
CA ASP A 575 12.91 -22.17 36.96
C ASP A 575 14.27 -22.64 37.41
N GLN A 576 15.08 -23.23 36.54
CA GLN A 576 16.44 -23.68 36.86
C GLN A 576 17.31 -22.58 37.41
N TYR A 577 17.06 -21.34 36.98
CA TYR A 577 17.90 -20.19 37.35
C TYR A 577 17.23 -19.24 38.34
N ASP A 578 15.98 -19.46 38.72
CA ASP A 578 15.21 -18.61 39.65
C ASP A 578 15.83 -18.60 41.03
N ASP A 579 16.43 -17.47 41.41
CA ASP A 579 17.08 -17.26 42.71
C ASP A 579 16.16 -16.65 43.78
N GLY A 580 14.89 -16.44 43.47
CA GLY A 580 13.86 -15.84 44.31
C GLY A 580 13.89 -14.31 44.37
N SER A 581 14.67 -13.65 43.51
CA SER A 581 14.74 -12.17 43.43
C SER A 581 13.47 -11.54 42.85
N GLN A 582 12.50 -12.33 42.40
CA GLN A 582 11.27 -11.91 41.71
C GLN A 582 11.55 -11.26 40.32
N LEU A 583 12.71 -11.52 39.73
CA LEU A 583 13.04 -11.16 38.40
C LEU A 583 12.44 -12.19 37.42
N VAL A 584 11.67 -11.73 36.43
CA VAL A 584 11.03 -12.59 35.46
C VAL A 584 11.33 -12.13 34.06
N PHE A 585 11.80 -13.04 33.21
CA PHE A 585 11.96 -12.84 31.79
C PHE A 585 10.83 -13.56 31.05
N LEU A 586 10.06 -12.82 30.29
CA LEU A 586 8.92 -13.30 29.54
C LEU A 586 9.22 -13.26 28.05
N MET A 587 9.37 -14.44 27.41
CA MET A 587 9.30 -14.58 25.96
C MET A 587 7.83 -14.52 25.54
N ILE A 588 7.49 -13.60 24.67
CA ILE A 588 6.14 -13.51 24.11
C ILE A 588 6.09 -14.39 22.87
N GLY A 589 5.12 -15.30 22.81
CA GLY A 589 4.82 -16.14 21.65
C GLY A 589 4.18 -15.32 20.53
N GLY A 590 4.33 -15.78 19.30
CA GLY A 590 3.83 -15.12 18.11
C GLY A 590 3.01 -16.04 17.22
N GLU A 591 3.29 -15.98 15.94
CA GLU A 591 2.56 -16.62 14.86
C GLU A 591 2.89 -18.13 14.68
N ALA A 592 3.25 -18.81 15.76
CA ALA A 592 3.52 -20.25 15.78
C ALA A 592 3.32 -20.83 17.19
N PRO A 593 3.21 -22.17 17.35
CA PRO A 593 3.29 -22.83 18.64
C PRO A 593 4.60 -22.48 19.37
N ILE A 594 4.55 -22.31 20.69
CA ILE A 594 5.75 -22.11 21.51
C ILE A 594 6.62 -23.36 21.60
N ASP A 595 7.94 -23.18 21.75
CA ASP A 595 8.89 -24.29 21.79
C ASP A 595 9.84 -24.15 23.00
N PRO A 596 10.03 -25.21 23.81
CA PRO A 596 10.89 -25.17 25.00
C PRO A 596 12.35 -24.76 24.71
N PHE A 597 12.73 -24.72 23.45
CA PHE A 597 14.04 -24.29 23.01
C PHE A 597 14.30 -22.82 23.39
N PHE A 598 13.29 -21.95 23.28
CA PHE A 598 13.45 -20.52 23.57
C PHE A 598 13.69 -20.18 25.05
N ILE A 599 13.29 -21.09 25.96
CA ILE A 599 13.53 -20.91 27.38
C ILE A 599 14.54 -21.92 27.95
N GLY A 600 15.04 -22.85 27.12
CA GLY A 600 15.90 -23.95 27.56
C GLY A 600 17.31 -23.96 26.99
N SER A 601 17.49 -23.44 25.77
CA SER A 601 18.78 -23.48 25.08
C SER A 601 19.72 -22.36 25.55
N GLU A 602 20.96 -22.72 25.84
CA GLU A 602 22.02 -21.77 26.23
C GLU A 602 22.48 -20.88 25.07
N TYR A 603 22.07 -21.19 23.83
CA TYR A 603 22.35 -20.32 22.69
C TYR A 603 21.33 -19.18 22.52
N ILE A 604 20.26 -19.16 23.32
CA ILE A 604 19.31 -18.07 23.36
C ILE A 604 19.79 -16.99 24.34
N ALA A 605 19.89 -15.76 23.86
CA ALA A 605 20.41 -14.62 24.66
C ALA A 605 19.63 -14.44 25.97
N MET A 606 18.29 -14.51 25.91
CA MET A 606 17.44 -14.42 27.10
C MET A 606 17.77 -15.47 28.14
N VAL A 607 18.05 -16.71 27.73
CA VAL A 607 18.38 -17.82 28.65
C VAL A 607 19.74 -17.58 29.32
N GLN A 608 20.78 -17.17 28.57
CA GLN A 608 22.08 -16.82 29.15
C GLN A 608 21.99 -15.69 30.16
N TRP A 609 21.23 -14.63 29.79
CA TRP A 609 21.06 -13.49 30.70
C TRP A 609 20.21 -13.86 31.92
N GLY A 610 19.18 -14.71 31.73
CA GLY A 610 18.39 -15.25 32.84
C GLY A 610 19.22 -16.07 33.83
N ALA A 611 20.10 -16.92 33.33
CA ALA A 611 21.05 -17.66 34.15
C ALA A 611 22.04 -16.74 34.90
N GLU A 612 22.49 -15.65 34.29
CA GLU A 612 23.41 -14.70 34.93
C GLU A 612 22.76 -13.85 36.03
N TYR A 613 21.45 -13.53 35.83
CA TYR A 613 20.75 -12.61 36.77
C TYR A 613 19.75 -13.30 37.70
N GLY A 614 19.68 -14.62 37.69
CA GLY A 614 18.79 -15.39 38.56
C GLY A 614 17.31 -15.25 38.24
N ALA A 615 16.97 -15.15 36.96
CA ALA A 615 15.60 -14.93 36.52
C ALA A 615 14.78 -16.21 36.36
N LEU A 616 13.48 -16.13 36.67
CA LEU A 616 12.49 -17.08 36.19
C LEU A 616 12.25 -16.83 34.71
N LEU A 617 12.35 -17.88 33.88
CA LEU A 617 12.07 -17.77 32.44
C LEU A 617 10.69 -18.32 32.13
N LEU A 618 9.90 -17.54 31.39
CA LEU A 618 8.55 -17.90 30.95
C LEU A 618 8.40 -17.67 29.46
N GLU A 619 7.58 -18.49 28.80
CA GLU A 619 7.13 -18.31 27.44
C GLU A 619 5.61 -18.49 27.40
N LEU A 620 4.89 -17.49 26.88
CA LEU A 620 3.43 -17.47 26.77
C LEU A 620 3.00 -17.64 25.32
N GLU A 621 2.23 -18.69 25.02
CA GLU A 621 1.73 -18.94 23.68
C GLU A 621 0.67 -17.89 23.27
N HIS A 622 0.70 -17.48 22.00
CA HIS A 622 -0.26 -16.52 21.46
C HIS A 622 -1.61 -17.19 21.22
N ARG A 623 -2.72 -16.48 21.52
CA ARG A 623 -4.06 -16.94 21.17
C ARG A 623 -4.17 -17.29 19.69
N PHE A 624 -4.94 -18.31 19.35
CA PHE A 624 -5.16 -18.89 18.02
C PHE A 624 -3.98 -19.64 17.43
N TYR A 625 -2.85 -19.72 18.12
CA TYR A 625 -1.69 -20.52 17.69
C TYR A 625 -1.47 -21.69 18.63
N GLY A 626 -0.90 -22.77 18.08
CA GLY A 626 -0.60 -23.96 18.85
C GLY A 626 -1.79 -24.55 19.60
N ARG A 627 -1.67 -24.68 20.92
CA ARG A 627 -2.68 -25.25 21.82
C ARG A 627 -3.65 -24.20 22.38
N SER A 628 -3.38 -22.92 22.16
CA SER A 628 -4.11 -21.81 22.76
C SER A 628 -5.25 -21.34 21.84
N GLN A 629 -6.30 -22.16 21.72
CA GLN A 629 -7.42 -21.92 20.82
C GLN A 629 -8.62 -21.31 21.56
N PRO A 630 -8.96 -20.02 21.33
CA PRO A 630 -10.09 -19.35 21.97
C PRO A 630 -11.46 -19.83 21.51
N THR A 631 -11.56 -20.38 20.31
CA THR A 631 -12.82 -20.78 19.66
C THR A 631 -12.71 -22.18 19.07
N GLU A 632 -13.85 -22.82 18.80
CA GLU A 632 -13.88 -24.18 18.23
C GLU A 632 -13.43 -24.23 16.77
N ASP A 633 -13.60 -23.11 16.03
CA ASP A 633 -13.21 -22.97 14.63
C ASP A 633 -12.56 -21.61 14.37
N LEU A 634 -11.97 -21.47 13.17
CA LEU A 634 -11.32 -20.26 12.68
C LEU A 634 -12.20 -19.50 11.66
N SER A 635 -13.51 -19.58 11.80
CA SER A 635 -14.42 -18.79 10.97
C SER A 635 -14.19 -17.27 11.13
N VAL A 636 -14.51 -16.49 10.11
CA VAL A 636 -14.32 -15.03 10.14
C VAL A 636 -14.98 -14.36 11.37
N PRO A 637 -16.19 -14.75 11.81
CA PRO A 637 -16.79 -14.25 13.05
C PRO A 637 -15.95 -14.53 14.31
N ASN A 638 -15.24 -15.66 14.37
CA ASN A 638 -14.38 -16.05 15.48
C ASN A 638 -13.00 -15.41 15.41
N LEU A 639 -12.43 -15.26 14.22
CA LEU A 639 -11.13 -14.59 14.01
C LEU A 639 -11.12 -13.11 14.44
N LYS A 640 -12.29 -12.48 14.68
CA LYS A 640 -12.33 -11.13 15.25
C LYS A 640 -11.63 -11.01 16.62
N TYR A 641 -11.48 -12.14 17.34
CA TYR A 641 -10.76 -12.18 18.61
C TYR A 641 -9.24 -12.40 18.44
N LEU A 642 -8.77 -12.70 17.24
CA LEU A 642 -7.36 -12.71 16.90
C LEU A 642 -6.90 -11.29 16.59
N HIS A 643 -6.50 -10.59 17.63
CA HIS A 643 -6.08 -9.19 17.60
C HIS A 643 -4.96 -8.96 18.60
N SER A 644 -3.98 -8.13 18.26
CA SER A 644 -2.83 -7.86 19.11
C SER A 644 -3.22 -7.32 20.48
N GLU A 645 -4.23 -6.45 20.55
CA GLU A 645 -4.72 -5.89 21.83
C GLU A 645 -5.26 -6.98 22.77
N GLN A 646 -5.98 -7.97 22.26
CA GLN A 646 -6.43 -9.12 23.01
C GLN A 646 -5.25 -9.98 23.51
N ALA A 647 -4.22 -10.19 22.67
CA ALA A 647 -3.03 -10.93 23.06
C ALA A 647 -2.21 -10.22 24.16
N LEU A 648 -2.15 -8.88 24.12
CA LEU A 648 -1.52 -8.09 25.18
C LEU A 648 -2.31 -8.17 26.48
N ALA A 649 -3.65 -8.21 26.43
CA ALA A 649 -4.50 -8.40 27.59
C ALA A 649 -4.34 -9.80 28.20
N ASP A 650 -4.22 -10.85 27.38
CA ASP A 650 -3.86 -12.20 27.83
C ASP A 650 -2.54 -12.19 28.64
N ALA A 651 -1.50 -11.55 28.10
CA ALA A 651 -0.21 -11.45 28.78
C ALA A 651 -0.33 -10.68 30.11
N ALA A 652 -1.13 -9.61 30.15
CA ALA A 652 -1.35 -8.86 31.38
C ALA A 652 -2.07 -9.68 32.46
N VAL A 653 -3.08 -10.47 32.11
CA VAL A 653 -3.78 -11.41 33.00
C VAL A 653 -2.80 -12.49 33.47
N PHE A 654 -2.01 -13.07 32.59
CA PHE A 654 -0.99 -14.07 32.90
C PHE A 654 0.01 -13.53 33.94
N ILE A 655 0.59 -12.36 33.73
CA ILE A 655 1.54 -11.71 34.63
C ILE A 655 0.93 -11.52 36.02
N ASN A 656 -0.27 -10.97 36.11
CA ASN A 656 -0.97 -10.75 37.39
C ASN A 656 -1.21 -12.06 38.13
N LYS A 657 -1.59 -13.11 37.43
CA LYS A 657 -1.85 -14.42 38.02
C LYS A 657 -0.55 -15.07 38.51
N VAL A 658 0.53 -15.05 37.72
CA VAL A 658 1.85 -15.54 38.16
C VAL A 658 2.32 -14.80 39.41
N ASN A 659 2.20 -13.47 39.44
CA ASN A 659 2.53 -12.64 40.61
C ASN A 659 1.76 -13.11 41.86
N LYS A 660 0.45 -13.33 41.71
CA LYS A 660 -0.41 -13.80 42.81
C LYS A 660 -0.01 -15.18 43.29
N ASP A 661 0.17 -16.14 42.38
CA ASP A 661 0.44 -17.54 42.73
C ASP A 661 1.82 -17.73 43.36
N ARG A 662 2.80 -16.92 42.94
CA ARG A 662 4.16 -16.94 43.50
C ARG A 662 4.33 -15.98 44.70
N ASN A 663 3.27 -15.29 45.13
CA ASN A 663 3.30 -14.28 46.20
C ASN A 663 4.34 -13.18 45.98
N TYR A 664 4.55 -12.74 44.73
CA TYR A 664 5.48 -11.69 44.41
C TYR A 664 4.97 -10.33 44.91
N THR A 665 5.83 -9.59 45.59
CA THR A 665 5.53 -8.27 46.16
C THR A 665 6.14 -7.13 45.38
N THR A 666 7.27 -7.39 44.76
CA THR A 666 8.04 -6.41 43.96
C THR A 666 8.59 -7.06 42.68
N PRO A 667 7.73 -7.70 41.88
CA PRO A 667 8.18 -8.40 40.69
C PRO A 667 8.73 -7.44 39.63
N ARG A 668 9.77 -7.88 38.97
CA ARG A 668 10.36 -7.15 37.86
C ARG A 668 10.30 -8.00 36.58
N TRP A 669 9.39 -7.62 35.72
CA TRP A 669 9.15 -8.31 34.45
C TRP A 669 9.88 -7.62 33.31
N ILE A 670 10.63 -8.36 32.51
CA ILE A 670 11.24 -7.91 31.29
C ILE A 670 10.71 -8.78 30.14
N ALA A 671 10.09 -8.14 29.15
CA ALA A 671 9.55 -8.82 27.98
C ALA A 671 10.59 -8.95 26.87
N PHE A 672 10.58 -10.07 26.18
CA PHE A 672 11.41 -10.39 25.03
C PHE A 672 10.53 -10.86 23.88
N GLY A 673 10.91 -10.53 22.66
CA GLY A 673 10.26 -11.06 21.46
C GLY A 673 11.04 -10.69 20.21
N GLY A 674 10.89 -11.50 19.17
CA GLY A 674 11.49 -11.27 17.86
C GLY A 674 10.43 -11.25 16.76
N SER A 675 10.57 -10.41 15.72
CA SER A 675 9.59 -10.28 14.65
C SER A 675 8.27 -9.69 15.18
N TYR A 676 7.10 -10.26 14.83
CA TYR A 676 5.80 -9.87 15.40
C TYR A 676 5.77 -9.96 16.94
N PRO A 677 6.26 -11.02 17.59
CA PRO A 677 6.47 -11.00 19.04
C PRO A 677 7.35 -9.87 19.58
N GLY A 678 8.29 -9.40 18.79
CA GLY A 678 9.07 -8.20 19.09
C GLY A 678 8.20 -6.95 19.15
N SER A 679 7.27 -6.80 18.20
CA SER A 679 6.25 -5.74 18.25
C SER A 679 5.37 -5.87 19.48
N LEU A 680 4.89 -7.08 19.80
CA LEU A 680 4.12 -7.34 21.02
C LEU A 680 4.91 -7.00 22.29
N SER A 681 6.23 -7.28 22.34
CA SER A 681 7.07 -6.93 23.49
C SER A 681 7.19 -5.42 23.67
N ALA A 682 7.30 -4.66 22.59
CA ALA A 682 7.29 -3.20 22.64
C ALA A 682 5.92 -2.64 23.03
N TRP A 683 4.83 -3.22 22.47
CA TRP A 683 3.46 -2.77 22.71
C TRP A 683 2.96 -3.12 24.12
N ILE A 684 3.36 -4.26 24.73
CA ILE A 684 2.98 -4.57 26.12
C ILE A 684 3.62 -3.57 27.09
N ARG A 685 4.86 -3.15 26.83
CA ARG A 685 5.50 -2.10 27.63
C ARG A 685 4.78 -0.76 27.47
N LEU A 686 4.30 -0.45 26.27
CA LEU A 686 3.53 0.76 25.99
C LEU A 686 2.17 0.76 26.71
N LYS A 687 1.43 -0.34 26.61
CA LYS A 687 0.04 -0.44 27.10
C LYS A 687 -0.05 -0.78 28.61
N TYR A 688 0.88 -1.57 29.13
CA TYR A 688 0.91 -2.05 30.52
C TYR A 688 2.21 -1.71 31.26
N PRO A 689 2.60 -0.42 31.33
CA PRO A 689 3.88 -0.01 31.93
C PRO A 689 4.00 -0.29 33.43
N SER A 690 2.91 -0.53 34.13
CA SER A 690 2.92 -0.94 35.55
C SER A 690 3.22 -2.43 35.74
N LEU A 691 3.04 -3.27 34.71
CA LEU A 691 3.28 -4.72 34.78
C LEU A 691 4.64 -5.10 34.21
N ILE A 692 5.00 -4.51 33.08
CA ILE A 692 6.27 -4.73 32.39
C ILE A 692 7.23 -3.58 32.67
N TYR A 693 8.36 -3.89 33.33
CA TYR A 693 9.38 -2.89 33.66
C TYR A 693 10.14 -2.43 32.41
N ALA A 694 10.51 -3.37 31.53
CA ALA A 694 11.27 -3.08 30.32
C ALA A 694 11.05 -4.14 29.24
N SER A 695 11.46 -3.84 27.99
CA SER A 695 11.31 -4.76 26.86
C SER A 695 12.53 -4.77 25.95
N ILE A 696 12.85 -5.93 25.40
CA ILE A 696 13.78 -6.12 24.28
C ILE A 696 12.97 -6.60 23.07
N ALA A 697 12.98 -5.79 22.01
CA ALA A 697 12.18 -5.96 20.81
C ALA A 697 13.12 -6.16 19.60
N SER A 698 13.37 -7.41 19.23
CA SER A 698 14.27 -7.79 18.16
C SER A 698 13.54 -7.80 16.83
N SER A 699 14.09 -7.16 15.80
CA SER A 699 13.53 -7.14 14.43
C SER A 699 12.03 -6.82 14.39
N ALA A 700 11.59 -5.86 15.21
CA ALA A 700 10.19 -5.61 15.51
C ALA A 700 9.53 -4.66 14.49
N PRO A 701 8.58 -5.13 13.65
CA PRO A 701 7.84 -4.28 12.73
C PRO A 701 6.68 -3.57 13.44
N VAL A 702 6.96 -2.47 14.12
CA VAL A 702 5.94 -1.74 14.89
C VAL A 702 5.07 -0.81 14.04
N GLN A 703 5.49 -0.54 12.81
CA GLN A 703 4.72 0.25 11.85
C GLN A 703 3.84 -0.67 11.01
N ALA A 704 2.54 -0.59 11.16
CA ALA A 704 1.60 -1.23 10.24
C ALA A 704 1.58 -0.48 8.89
N LYS A 705 1.57 -1.22 7.78
CA LYS A 705 1.63 -0.63 6.43
C LYS A 705 1.02 -1.57 5.40
N THR A 706 0.06 -1.11 4.60
CA THR A 706 -0.62 -1.97 3.61
C THR A 706 0.34 -2.43 2.53
N ASP A 707 0.89 -1.54 1.72
CA ASP A 707 1.88 -1.87 0.69
C ASP A 707 3.29 -1.72 1.26
N TYR A 708 3.91 -2.85 1.58
CA TYR A 708 5.23 -2.90 2.21
C TYR A 708 6.33 -3.30 1.22
N PHE A 709 6.47 -2.56 0.14
CA PHE A 709 7.49 -2.83 -0.88
C PHE A 709 8.93 -2.64 -0.39
N GLU A 710 9.16 -1.92 0.71
CA GLU A 710 10.51 -1.77 1.30
C GLU A 710 11.11 -3.11 1.72
N TYR A 711 10.27 -4.12 1.99
CA TYR A 711 10.75 -5.48 2.21
C TYR A 711 11.56 -5.98 1.01
N MET A 712 10.98 -5.94 -0.18
CA MET A 712 11.64 -6.39 -1.42
C MET A 712 12.76 -5.44 -1.86
N GLN A 713 12.65 -4.16 -1.55
CA GLN A 713 13.71 -3.18 -1.77
C GLN A 713 14.96 -3.52 -0.92
N THR A 714 14.79 -3.91 0.34
CA THR A 714 15.89 -4.38 1.19
C THR A 714 16.48 -5.68 0.65
N VAL A 715 15.63 -6.64 0.24
CA VAL A 715 16.09 -7.88 -0.40
C VAL A 715 16.97 -7.59 -1.63
N GLN A 716 16.55 -6.69 -2.50
CA GLN A 716 17.33 -6.27 -3.66
C GLN A 716 18.67 -5.63 -3.26
N ASN A 717 18.65 -4.76 -2.25
CA ASN A 717 19.86 -4.06 -1.79
C ASN A 717 20.88 -5.02 -1.19
N SER A 718 20.45 -5.97 -0.36
CA SER A 718 21.31 -7.02 0.20
C SER A 718 21.83 -7.95 -0.89
N THR A 719 20.99 -8.31 -1.89
CA THR A 719 21.42 -9.08 -3.05
C THR A 719 22.51 -8.35 -3.84
N ARG A 720 22.40 -7.03 -3.99
CA ARG A 720 23.41 -6.19 -4.66
C ARG A 720 24.71 -6.12 -3.86
N ALA A 721 24.62 -6.00 -2.54
CA ALA A 721 25.77 -5.79 -1.68
C ALA A 721 26.58 -7.08 -1.45
N PHE A 722 25.92 -8.20 -1.26
CA PHE A 722 26.50 -9.44 -0.74
C PHE A 722 26.32 -10.66 -1.66
N GLY A 723 25.49 -10.56 -2.69
CA GLY A 723 25.35 -11.59 -3.71
C GLY A 723 26.59 -11.78 -4.57
N THR A 724 26.57 -12.76 -5.48
CA THR A 724 27.61 -12.91 -6.51
C THR A 724 27.58 -11.73 -7.49
N LYS A 725 28.69 -11.54 -8.22
CA LYS A 725 28.83 -10.41 -9.15
C LYS A 725 27.69 -10.31 -10.18
N THR A 726 27.14 -11.43 -10.60
CA THR A 726 26.08 -11.51 -11.63
C THR A 726 24.68 -11.65 -11.05
N CYS A 727 24.53 -11.86 -9.72
CA CYS A 727 23.28 -12.21 -9.07
C CYS A 727 22.11 -11.30 -9.46
N MET A 728 22.29 -9.98 -9.37
CA MET A 728 21.26 -9.01 -9.75
C MET A 728 20.79 -9.19 -11.19
N SER A 729 21.75 -9.39 -12.10
CA SER A 729 21.46 -9.60 -13.52
C SER A 729 20.76 -10.93 -13.79
N ASP A 730 21.18 -12.00 -13.10
CA ASP A 730 20.67 -13.34 -13.37
C ASP A 730 19.24 -13.50 -12.81
N VAL A 731 18.97 -12.91 -11.65
CA VAL A 731 17.61 -12.85 -11.08
C VAL A 731 16.69 -12.01 -11.99
N HIS A 732 17.12 -10.83 -12.40
CA HIS A 732 16.33 -9.98 -13.28
C HIS A 732 16.01 -10.67 -14.62
N LYS A 733 17.01 -11.31 -15.26
CA LYS A 733 16.80 -12.06 -16.51
C LYS A 733 15.78 -13.18 -16.34
N PHE A 734 15.81 -13.89 -15.19
CA PHE A 734 14.84 -14.93 -14.93
C PHE A 734 13.41 -14.38 -14.90
N PHE A 735 13.15 -13.30 -14.17
CA PHE A 735 11.81 -12.72 -14.06
C PHE A 735 11.36 -12.08 -15.38
N ALA A 736 12.25 -11.34 -16.06
CA ALA A 736 11.96 -10.76 -17.38
C ALA A 736 11.64 -11.85 -18.41
N TRP A 737 12.42 -12.95 -18.43
CA TRP A 737 12.15 -14.11 -19.28
C TRP A 737 10.79 -14.73 -18.93
N ALA A 738 10.51 -14.98 -17.66
CA ALA A 738 9.27 -15.61 -17.21
C ALA A 738 8.03 -14.77 -17.59
N GLN A 739 8.08 -13.46 -17.38
CA GLN A 739 7.01 -12.56 -17.80
C GLN A 739 6.81 -12.56 -19.31
N GLN A 740 7.88 -12.58 -20.09
CA GLN A 740 7.78 -12.70 -21.54
C GLN A 740 7.08 -14.00 -21.98
N GLN A 741 7.41 -15.15 -21.33
CA GLN A 741 6.71 -16.41 -21.62
C GLN A 741 5.20 -16.32 -21.34
N MET A 742 4.79 -15.60 -20.30
CA MET A 742 3.37 -15.44 -19.95
C MET A 742 2.56 -14.69 -21.03
N THR A 743 3.20 -14.01 -21.97
CA THR A 743 2.50 -13.25 -23.04
C THR A 743 1.97 -14.12 -24.17
N THR A 744 2.33 -15.40 -24.26
CA THR A 744 1.87 -16.30 -25.34
C THR A 744 1.37 -17.63 -24.78
N VAL A 745 0.48 -18.30 -25.50
CA VAL A 745 0.00 -19.65 -25.13
C VAL A 745 1.15 -20.66 -25.12
N ALA A 746 2.01 -20.63 -26.15
CA ALA A 746 3.17 -21.50 -26.22
C ALA A 746 4.14 -21.27 -25.08
N GLY A 747 4.43 -20.00 -24.76
CA GLY A 747 5.28 -19.65 -23.63
C GLY A 747 4.74 -20.17 -22.30
N ARG A 748 3.44 -19.95 -22.06
CA ARG A 748 2.79 -20.42 -20.83
C ARG A 748 2.78 -21.94 -20.72
N ASN A 749 2.40 -22.63 -21.80
CA ASN A 749 2.46 -24.09 -21.84
C ASN A 749 3.89 -24.61 -21.68
N GLY A 750 4.86 -23.92 -22.30
CA GLY A 750 6.28 -24.17 -22.11
C GLY A 750 6.69 -24.05 -20.64
N MET A 751 6.28 -22.99 -19.97
CA MET A 751 6.51 -22.80 -18.52
C MET A 751 5.92 -23.93 -17.69
N ALA A 752 4.64 -24.27 -17.90
CA ALA A 752 3.99 -25.33 -17.16
C ALA A 752 4.72 -26.67 -17.35
N THR A 753 5.16 -26.99 -18.57
CA THR A 753 5.91 -28.20 -18.87
C THR A 753 7.32 -28.17 -18.30
N LEU A 754 8.06 -27.06 -18.46
CA LEU A 754 9.42 -26.91 -17.92
C LEU A 754 9.46 -27.14 -16.42
N PHE A 755 8.47 -26.62 -15.70
CA PHE A 755 8.40 -26.72 -14.24
C PHE A 755 7.60 -27.91 -13.73
N GLY A 756 7.03 -28.73 -14.62
CA GLY A 756 6.28 -29.94 -14.26
C GLY A 756 4.97 -29.64 -13.54
N LEU A 757 4.23 -28.60 -13.95
CA LEU A 757 2.96 -28.21 -13.34
C LEU A 757 1.84 -29.15 -13.77
N CYS A 758 0.91 -29.48 -12.87
CA CYS A 758 -0.31 -30.23 -13.20
C CYS A 758 -1.26 -29.44 -14.11
N ASN A 759 -1.32 -28.12 -13.90
CA ASN A 759 -2.15 -27.26 -14.71
C ASN A 759 -1.42 -26.94 -16.03
N LYS A 760 -2.03 -27.35 -17.14
CA LYS A 760 -1.55 -26.94 -18.45
C LYS A 760 -2.02 -25.53 -18.71
N TRP A 761 -1.10 -24.62 -18.89
CA TRP A 761 -1.39 -23.24 -19.28
C TRP A 761 -1.49 -23.08 -20.81
N ASP A 762 -2.16 -24.03 -21.46
CA ASP A 762 -2.26 -24.15 -22.92
C ASP A 762 -3.52 -23.49 -23.50
N THR A 763 -4.26 -22.75 -22.69
CA THR A 763 -5.46 -22.02 -23.06
C THR A 763 -5.18 -20.56 -23.47
N ASP A 764 -6.10 -19.96 -24.21
CA ASP A 764 -6.01 -18.53 -24.59
C ASP A 764 -5.98 -17.59 -23.36
N TYR A 765 -6.47 -18.06 -22.20
CA TYR A 765 -6.51 -17.30 -20.94
C TYR A 765 -6.07 -18.16 -19.75
N ILE A 766 -5.26 -17.56 -18.85
CA ILE A 766 -5.04 -18.04 -17.49
C ILE A 766 -5.41 -16.95 -16.48
N ASP A 767 -5.78 -17.32 -15.27
CA ASP A 767 -5.94 -16.33 -14.22
C ASP A 767 -4.57 -15.71 -13.91
N PRO A 768 -4.40 -14.38 -13.97
CA PRO A 768 -3.13 -13.73 -13.60
C PRO A 768 -2.63 -14.11 -12.22
N LYS A 769 -3.53 -14.43 -11.28
CA LYS A 769 -3.20 -14.85 -9.92
C LYS A 769 -2.42 -16.17 -9.89
N ASP A 770 -2.67 -17.08 -10.83
CA ASP A 770 -1.89 -18.32 -10.96
C ASP A 770 -0.43 -18.01 -11.29
N ALA A 771 -0.20 -17.07 -12.22
CA ALA A 771 1.15 -16.62 -12.58
C ALA A 771 1.85 -15.89 -11.43
N GLU A 772 1.16 -14.98 -10.76
CA GLU A 772 1.68 -14.23 -9.60
C GLU A 772 2.10 -15.18 -8.48
N PHE A 773 1.27 -16.17 -8.14
CA PHE A 773 1.61 -17.17 -7.13
C PHE A 773 2.79 -18.04 -7.54
N PHE A 774 2.82 -18.50 -8.77
CA PHE A 774 3.90 -19.34 -9.28
C PHE A 774 5.24 -18.58 -9.25
N LEU A 775 5.28 -17.40 -9.82
CA LEU A 775 6.50 -16.58 -9.84
C LEU A 775 6.86 -16.06 -8.44
N GLY A 776 5.88 -15.81 -7.59
CA GLY A 776 6.05 -15.44 -6.19
C GLY A 776 6.89 -16.45 -5.40
N MET A 777 6.78 -17.76 -5.72
CA MET A 777 7.66 -18.77 -5.10
C MET A 777 9.14 -18.45 -5.30
N PHE A 778 9.53 -18.00 -6.48
CA PHE A 778 10.93 -17.66 -6.79
C PHE A 778 11.35 -16.33 -6.15
N VAL A 779 10.44 -15.36 -6.06
CA VAL A 779 10.68 -14.13 -5.30
C VAL A 779 11.02 -14.47 -3.85
N TYR A 780 10.21 -15.31 -3.20
CA TYR A 780 10.41 -15.70 -1.80
C TYR A 780 11.61 -16.64 -1.60
N GLN A 781 12.12 -17.31 -2.63
CA GLN A 781 13.39 -18.04 -2.52
C GLN A 781 14.57 -17.11 -2.26
N ILE A 782 14.61 -15.94 -2.89
CA ILE A 782 15.61 -14.91 -2.59
C ILE A 782 15.28 -14.18 -1.29
N ALA A 783 14.06 -13.74 -1.14
CA ALA A 783 13.62 -12.95 0.01
C ALA A 783 13.85 -13.70 1.33
N GLY A 784 13.43 -14.98 1.41
CA GLY A 784 13.68 -15.81 2.58
C GLY A 784 15.16 -16.12 2.81
N THR A 785 15.96 -16.20 1.73
CA THR A 785 17.40 -16.36 1.87
C THR A 785 18.04 -15.12 2.49
N VAL A 786 17.66 -13.91 2.06
CA VAL A 786 18.17 -12.64 2.62
C VAL A 786 17.70 -12.48 4.07
N GLN A 787 16.41 -12.69 4.35
CA GLN A 787 15.86 -12.57 5.70
C GLN A 787 16.61 -13.42 6.72
N TYR A 788 17.10 -14.59 6.32
CA TYR A 788 17.75 -15.57 7.20
C TYR A 788 19.16 -15.94 6.74
N ASP A 789 19.88 -14.99 6.13
CA ASP A 789 21.24 -15.22 5.66
C ASP A 789 22.22 -15.45 6.83
N ASP A 790 23.32 -16.13 6.54
CA ASP A 790 24.40 -16.31 7.51
C ASP A 790 25.38 -15.13 7.46
N GLU A 791 26.18 -15.01 8.50
CA GLU A 791 27.16 -13.91 8.68
C GLU A 791 28.22 -13.79 7.59
N GLY A 792 28.42 -14.84 6.81
CA GLY A 792 29.34 -14.88 5.66
C GLY A 792 28.65 -14.74 4.32
N HIS A 793 27.33 -14.52 4.33
CA HIS A 793 26.46 -14.43 3.16
C HIS A 793 26.54 -15.67 2.24
N SER A 794 26.93 -16.83 2.79
CA SER A 794 27.17 -18.03 2.00
C SER A 794 25.88 -18.58 1.38
N ARG A 795 24.75 -18.39 2.04
CA ARG A 795 23.44 -18.81 1.55
C ARG A 795 22.96 -17.96 0.41
N LEU A 796 23.08 -16.64 0.55
CA LEU A 796 22.73 -15.70 -0.53
C LEU A 796 23.61 -15.98 -1.75
N GLN A 797 24.92 -16.15 -1.57
CA GLN A 797 25.83 -16.49 -2.66
C GLN A 797 25.50 -17.85 -3.30
N LYS A 798 25.10 -18.86 -2.51
CA LYS A 798 24.63 -20.15 -3.02
C LYS A 798 23.33 -20.00 -3.81
N ARG A 799 22.39 -19.16 -3.33
CA ARG A 799 21.15 -18.86 -4.04
C ARG A 799 21.44 -18.11 -5.35
N CYS A 800 22.34 -17.16 -5.34
CA CYS A 800 22.78 -16.46 -6.55
C CYS A 800 23.35 -17.42 -7.60
N LYS A 801 24.23 -18.36 -7.19
CA LYS A 801 24.78 -19.40 -8.10
C LYS A 801 23.68 -20.28 -8.67
N TRP A 802 22.63 -20.54 -7.91
CA TRP A 802 21.46 -21.28 -8.39
C TRP A 802 20.76 -20.50 -9.54
N PHE A 803 20.51 -19.19 -9.37
CA PHE A 803 19.95 -18.35 -10.44
C PHE A 803 20.87 -18.23 -11.66
N GLU A 804 22.19 -18.17 -11.46
CA GLU A 804 23.16 -18.21 -12.55
C GLU A 804 23.03 -19.50 -13.38
N GLN A 805 22.88 -20.65 -12.72
CA GLN A 805 22.66 -21.94 -13.40
C GLN A 805 21.33 -21.96 -14.15
N VAL A 806 20.26 -21.45 -13.53
CA VAL A 806 18.95 -21.32 -14.19
C VAL A 806 19.04 -20.41 -15.41
N ASP A 807 19.69 -19.24 -15.31
CA ASP A 807 19.87 -18.33 -16.44
C ASP A 807 20.62 -18.97 -17.61
N GLN A 808 21.70 -19.71 -17.32
CA GLN A 808 22.46 -20.46 -18.34
C GLN A 808 21.58 -21.49 -19.03
N TYR A 809 20.78 -22.22 -18.25
CA TYR A 809 19.88 -23.26 -18.76
C TYR A 809 18.77 -22.67 -19.65
N LEU A 810 18.08 -21.63 -19.16
CA LEU A 810 17.03 -20.95 -19.89
C LEU A 810 17.56 -20.18 -21.11
N GLY A 811 18.77 -19.67 -21.05
CA GLY A 811 19.43 -19.05 -22.19
C GLY A 811 19.72 -20.06 -23.33
N ALA A 812 20.08 -21.31 -22.99
CA ALA A 812 20.21 -22.39 -23.95
C ALA A 812 18.86 -22.81 -24.55
N TYR A 813 17.85 -22.98 -23.70
CA TYR A 813 16.46 -23.25 -24.08
C TYR A 813 15.90 -22.20 -25.04
N THR A 814 15.99 -20.92 -24.68
CA THR A 814 15.43 -19.80 -25.47
C THR A 814 16.09 -19.71 -26.86
N LYS A 815 17.42 -19.95 -26.96
CA LYS A 815 18.09 -19.99 -28.24
C LYS A 815 17.49 -21.06 -29.15
N GLN A 816 17.14 -22.22 -28.61
CA GLN A 816 16.63 -23.34 -29.40
C GLN A 816 15.20 -23.13 -29.84
N ILE A 817 14.33 -22.61 -28.98
CA ILE A 817 12.91 -22.35 -29.32
C ILE A 817 12.72 -21.15 -30.26
N SER A 818 13.68 -20.22 -30.35
CA SER A 818 13.57 -19.06 -31.24
C SER A 818 13.43 -19.41 -32.74
N PHE A 819 13.69 -20.66 -33.12
CA PHE A 819 13.54 -21.16 -34.49
C PHE A 819 12.19 -21.79 -34.79
N THR A 820 11.36 -22.08 -33.79
CA THR A 820 10.17 -22.90 -33.95
C THR A 820 8.88 -22.07 -34.07
N GLY A 821 8.87 -20.84 -33.55
CA GLY A 821 7.65 -20.04 -33.45
C GLY A 821 6.71 -20.51 -32.33
N ASP A 822 5.59 -19.79 -32.17
CA ASP A 822 4.61 -20.10 -31.14
C ASP A 822 3.71 -21.29 -31.50
N ASP A 823 3.32 -22.10 -30.52
CA ASP A 823 2.33 -23.20 -30.61
C ASP A 823 2.65 -24.29 -31.63
N THR A 824 3.92 -24.56 -31.94
CA THR A 824 4.32 -25.63 -32.86
C THR A 824 4.65 -26.94 -32.13
N GLU A 825 4.51 -28.10 -32.82
CA GLU A 825 4.95 -29.41 -32.30
C GLU A 825 6.45 -29.41 -32.00
N GLU A 826 7.24 -28.73 -32.83
CA GLU A 826 8.67 -28.60 -32.65
C GLU A 826 9.02 -27.82 -31.35
N HIS A 827 8.28 -26.74 -31.06
CA HIS A 827 8.39 -26.01 -29.79
C HIS A 827 8.13 -26.93 -28.61
N GLN A 828 7.04 -27.70 -28.62
CA GLN A 828 6.69 -28.63 -27.53
C GLN A 828 7.74 -29.72 -27.32
N GLN A 829 8.38 -30.25 -28.39
CA GLN A 829 9.48 -31.20 -28.26
C GLN A 829 10.71 -30.61 -27.59
N ILE A 830 11.08 -29.37 -27.94
CA ILE A 830 12.18 -28.65 -27.31
C ILE A 830 11.89 -28.42 -25.83
N VAL A 831 10.69 -27.97 -25.48
CA VAL A 831 10.25 -27.79 -24.09
C VAL A 831 10.41 -29.08 -23.30
N LYS A 832 9.95 -30.20 -23.84
CA LYS A 832 10.06 -31.52 -23.19
C LYS A 832 11.52 -31.95 -22.99
N GLN A 833 12.40 -31.70 -23.94
CA GLN A 833 13.82 -31.99 -23.84
C GLN A 833 14.51 -31.25 -22.68
N PHE A 834 14.14 -29.98 -22.46
CA PHE A 834 14.73 -29.14 -21.43
C PHE A 834 14.07 -29.33 -20.05
N SER A 835 12.83 -29.77 -19.99
CA SER A 835 12.04 -29.95 -18.77
C SER A 835 12.74 -30.86 -17.74
N THR A 836 13.22 -32.03 -18.18
CA THR A 836 13.90 -33.02 -17.31
C THR A 836 15.09 -32.42 -16.56
N GLY A 837 15.97 -31.68 -17.26
CA GLY A 837 17.15 -31.07 -16.64
C GLY A 837 16.80 -29.95 -15.66
N LEU A 838 15.84 -29.11 -16.01
CA LEU A 838 15.40 -27.99 -15.15
C LEU A 838 14.71 -28.52 -13.88
N GLN A 839 13.80 -29.48 -13.99
CA GLN A 839 13.11 -30.07 -12.85
C GLN A 839 14.09 -30.82 -11.91
N GLN A 840 15.05 -31.54 -12.44
CA GLN A 840 16.09 -32.17 -11.61
C GLN A 840 16.88 -31.13 -10.83
N MET A 841 17.18 -30.00 -11.45
CA MET A 841 17.91 -28.90 -10.80
C MET A 841 17.07 -28.19 -9.74
N LEU A 842 15.76 -27.96 -10.02
CA LEU A 842 14.86 -27.22 -9.14
C LEU A 842 14.33 -28.05 -7.97
N TRP A 843 13.92 -29.28 -8.26
CA TRP A 843 13.17 -30.12 -7.34
C TRP A 843 13.96 -31.32 -6.84
N GLY A 844 15.15 -31.60 -7.39
CA GLY A 844 15.95 -32.79 -7.11
C GLY A 844 15.36 -34.10 -7.66
N SER A 845 14.25 -34.00 -8.39
CA SER A 845 13.56 -35.13 -9.02
C SER A 845 12.89 -34.66 -10.31
N VAL A 846 12.80 -35.57 -11.28
CA VAL A 846 12.02 -35.35 -12.51
C VAL A 846 10.62 -35.85 -12.26
N ARG A 847 9.62 -35.05 -12.52
CA ARG A 847 8.22 -35.42 -12.47
C ARG A 847 7.76 -35.77 -13.90
N ALA A 848 7.19 -36.96 -14.08
CA ALA A 848 6.97 -37.53 -15.42
C ALA A 848 5.83 -36.82 -16.20
N GLY A 849 5.10 -35.89 -15.57
CA GLY A 849 3.99 -35.17 -16.21
C GLY A 849 2.69 -35.98 -16.36
N ASP A 850 2.64 -37.16 -15.74
CA ASP A 850 1.40 -37.92 -15.58
C ASP A 850 0.58 -37.25 -14.47
N GLU A 851 -0.76 -37.35 -14.51
CA GLU A 851 -1.69 -36.70 -13.58
C GLU A 851 -1.37 -36.97 -12.09
N ASP A 852 -0.66 -38.03 -11.78
CA ASP A 852 -0.28 -38.41 -10.41
C ASP A 852 1.10 -37.92 -9.95
N ASP A 853 1.96 -37.37 -10.83
CA ASP A 853 3.37 -37.01 -10.51
C ASP A 853 3.74 -35.57 -10.97
N CYS A 854 2.77 -34.70 -11.14
CA CYS A 854 2.97 -33.31 -11.45
C CYS A 854 2.97 -32.45 -10.19
N PHE A 855 3.38 -31.19 -10.32
CA PHE A 855 3.32 -30.21 -9.25
C PHE A 855 1.96 -29.45 -9.31
N PRO A 856 1.00 -29.74 -8.42
CA PRO A 856 -0.29 -29.06 -8.43
C PRO A 856 -0.11 -27.62 -7.97
N PHE A 857 -0.40 -26.69 -8.86
CA PHE A 857 -0.23 -25.28 -8.58
C PHE A 857 -1.35 -24.46 -9.20
N SER A 858 -2.18 -23.86 -8.35
CA SER A 858 -3.14 -22.85 -8.74
C SER A 858 -3.50 -21.97 -7.54
N TYR A 859 -3.93 -20.75 -7.81
CA TYR A 859 -4.48 -19.84 -6.81
C TYR A 859 -5.66 -20.47 -6.05
N GLN A 860 -6.51 -21.24 -6.77
CA GLN A 860 -7.65 -21.90 -6.17
C GLN A 860 -7.25 -22.93 -5.09
N ILE A 861 -6.17 -23.68 -5.30
CA ILE A 861 -5.67 -24.63 -4.30
C ILE A 861 -5.29 -23.91 -3.01
N ILE A 862 -4.66 -22.76 -3.13
CA ILE A 862 -4.27 -21.92 -1.99
C ILE A 862 -5.50 -21.37 -1.27
N LEU A 863 -6.50 -20.91 -2.03
CA LEU A 863 -7.77 -20.47 -1.43
C LEU A 863 -8.47 -21.60 -0.68
N ASP A 864 -8.51 -22.79 -1.25
CA ASP A 864 -9.16 -23.95 -0.63
C ASP A 864 -8.44 -24.35 0.67
N GLU A 865 -7.12 -24.22 0.74
CA GLU A 865 -6.35 -24.44 1.97
C GLU A 865 -6.61 -23.33 3.00
N LEU A 866 -6.53 -22.06 2.60
CA LEU A 866 -6.73 -20.92 3.50
C LEU A 866 -8.18 -20.78 3.97
N ARG A 867 -9.16 -21.35 3.26
CA ARG A 867 -10.57 -21.35 3.66
C ARG A 867 -10.93 -22.44 4.66
N GLN A 868 -10.01 -23.41 4.91
CA GLN A 868 -10.21 -24.39 5.98
C GLN A 868 -10.22 -23.67 7.33
N ASP A 869 -11.28 -23.87 8.11
CA ASP A 869 -11.51 -23.20 9.39
C ASP A 869 -11.26 -24.07 10.62
N THR A 870 -10.59 -25.21 10.45
CA THR A 870 -10.26 -26.13 11.56
C THR A 870 -8.94 -25.70 12.27
N PRO A 871 -8.91 -25.65 13.62
CA PRO A 871 -7.76 -25.10 14.36
C PRO A 871 -6.42 -25.80 14.21
N TYR A 872 -6.37 -27.02 13.69
CA TYR A 872 -5.17 -27.87 13.72
C TYR A 872 -4.22 -27.71 12.53
N TYR A 873 -4.54 -26.86 11.52
CA TYR A 873 -3.77 -26.81 10.26
C TYR A 873 -3.47 -25.41 9.75
N THR A 874 -3.64 -24.36 10.57
CA THR A 874 -3.94 -23.04 10.01
C THR A 874 -3.21 -21.85 10.65
N ASP A 875 -1.99 -22.01 11.14
CA ASP A 875 -1.15 -20.86 11.54
C ASP A 875 -1.09 -19.85 10.38
N GLU A 876 -1.08 -20.34 9.12
CA GLU A 876 -1.09 -19.50 7.94
C GLU A 876 -2.39 -18.70 7.78
N ARG A 877 -3.56 -19.35 7.97
CA ARG A 877 -4.85 -18.67 7.95
C ARG A 877 -4.92 -17.57 9.03
N CYS A 878 -4.46 -17.87 10.22
CA CYS A 878 -4.42 -16.91 11.33
C CYS A 878 -3.53 -15.71 11.01
N TRP A 879 -2.37 -15.96 10.45
CA TRP A 879 -1.46 -14.87 10.09
C TRP A 879 -1.97 -14.01 8.94
N ILE A 880 -2.48 -14.62 7.84
CA ILE A 880 -3.09 -13.85 6.75
C ILE A 880 -4.26 -13.02 7.29
N TRP A 881 -5.06 -13.56 8.23
CA TRP A 881 -6.06 -12.74 8.91
C TRP A 881 -5.46 -11.52 9.62
N GLN A 882 -4.38 -11.71 10.41
CA GLN A 882 -3.73 -10.58 11.11
C GLN A 882 -3.16 -9.54 10.13
N THR A 883 -2.61 -9.97 9.00
CA THR A 883 -2.17 -9.02 7.97
C THR A 883 -3.35 -8.25 7.39
N CYS A 884 -4.48 -8.90 7.11
CA CYS A 884 -5.67 -8.24 6.57
C CYS A 884 -6.41 -7.36 7.60
N ASN A 885 -6.29 -7.69 8.90
CA ASN A 885 -7.11 -7.08 9.96
C ASN A 885 -6.35 -6.07 10.84
N GLU A 886 -5.02 -6.05 10.82
CA GLU A 886 -4.22 -5.15 11.69
C GLU A 886 -2.99 -4.59 11.00
N LEU A 887 -2.15 -5.45 10.39
CA LEU A 887 -0.75 -5.14 10.11
C LEU A 887 -0.53 -4.66 8.68
N GLY A 888 -1.31 -5.13 7.72
CA GLY A 888 -1.04 -4.98 6.30
C GLY A 888 0.14 -5.85 5.88
N VAL A 889 1.31 -5.26 5.70
CA VAL A 889 2.61 -5.85 5.37
C VAL A 889 2.65 -6.69 4.09
N ALA A 890 1.89 -6.25 3.07
CA ALA A 890 1.98 -6.80 1.73
C ALA A 890 3.38 -6.53 1.14
N GLN A 891 4.17 -7.58 1.01
CA GLN A 891 5.57 -7.52 0.55
C GLN A 891 5.62 -7.43 -0.98
N SER A 892 5.11 -6.34 -1.54
CA SER A 892 4.98 -6.17 -2.98
C SER A 892 6.31 -5.84 -3.68
N THR A 893 6.33 -6.02 -5.01
CA THR A 893 7.43 -5.56 -5.86
C THR A 893 7.16 -4.17 -6.46
N ASN A 894 6.27 -3.37 -5.86
CA ASN A 894 5.79 -2.07 -6.35
C ASN A 894 6.75 -0.91 -6.02
N PHE A 895 8.06 -1.03 -6.38
CA PHE A 895 9.05 0.00 -6.09
C PHE A 895 9.88 0.47 -7.31
N GLY A 896 9.26 0.46 -8.48
CA GLY A 896 9.89 0.89 -9.72
C GLY A 896 10.72 -0.21 -10.37
N TYR A 897 11.78 0.17 -11.09
CA TYR A 897 12.69 -0.80 -11.69
C TYR A 897 13.41 -1.64 -10.65
N ASN A 898 13.16 -2.92 -10.66
CA ASN A 898 13.73 -3.87 -9.71
C ASN A 898 14.00 -5.23 -10.34
N ILE A 899 14.72 -6.11 -9.62
CA ILE A 899 15.11 -7.43 -10.15
C ILE A 899 13.95 -8.42 -10.24
N PHE A 900 12.81 -8.11 -9.66
CA PHE A 900 11.63 -8.98 -9.64
C PHE A 900 10.55 -8.54 -10.62
N GLU A 901 10.77 -7.42 -11.34
CA GLU A 901 9.74 -6.79 -12.17
C GLU A 901 8.44 -6.54 -11.36
N SER A 902 7.28 -6.47 -12.00
CA SER A 902 5.98 -6.34 -11.32
C SER A 902 5.38 -7.71 -10.93
N THR A 903 6.21 -8.67 -10.49
CA THR A 903 5.79 -10.06 -10.26
C THR A 903 4.78 -10.20 -9.12
N LEU A 904 4.96 -9.44 -8.03
CA LEU A 904 4.07 -9.46 -6.88
C LEU A 904 3.48 -8.05 -6.66
N PRO A 905 2.41 -7.69 -7.38
CA PRO A 905 1.72 -6.44 -7.11
C PRO A 905 1.04 -6.49 -5.72
N VAL A 906 0.74 -5.33 -5.14
CA VAL A 906 0.02 -5.28 -3.86
C VAL A 906 -1.33 -6.02 -3.92
N ASN A 907 -1.94 -6.07 -5.10
CA ASN A 907 -3.19 -6.80 -5.33
C ASN A 907 -3.08 -8.29 -5.01
N HIS A 908 -1.92 -8.92 -5.25
CA HIS A 908 -1.67 -10.32 -4.88
C HIS A 908 -2.06 -10.62 -3.41
N PHE A 909 -1.74 -9.69 -2.50
CA PHE A 909 -2.05 -9.81 -1.09
C PHE A 909 -3.48 -9.37 -0.76
N MET A 910 -3.97 -8.30 -1.42
CA MET A 910 -5.33 -7.81 -1.22
C MET A 910 -6.37 -8.80 -1.73
N ASP A 911 -6.04 -9.55 -2.77
CA ASP A 911 -6.88 -10.61 -3.31
C ASP A 911 -7.08 -11.73 -2.26
N LEU A 912 -6.02 -12.12 -1.54
CA LEU A 912 -6.15 -13.09 -0.44
C LEU A 912 -7.08 -12.58 0.66
N CYS A 913 -6.93 -11.31 1.06
CA CYS A 913 -7.80 -10.70 2.07
C CYS A 913 -9.27 -10.72 1.63
N TYR A 914 -9.55 -10.40 0.37
CA TYR A 914 -10.90 -10.37 -0.17
C TYR A 914 -11.47 -11.77 -0.40
N ASP A 915 -10.71 -12.63 -1.09
CA ASP A 915 -11.19 -13.95 -1.54
C ASP A 915 -11.32 -14.95 -0.38
N VAL A 916 -10.52 -14.82 0.69
CA VAL A 916 -10.59 -15.69 1.88
C VAL A 916 -11.54 -15.15 2.95
N TYR A 917 -11.51 -13.83 3.22
CA TYR A 917 -12.19 -13.24 4.38
C TYR A 917 -13.27 -12.21 4.00
N GLY A 918 -13.44 -11.85 2.72
CA GLY A 918 -14.34 -10.79 2.29
C GLY A 918 -13.88 -9.38 2.70
N LYS A 919 -12.56 -9.17 2.90
CA LYS A 919 -11.97 -7.91 3.34
C LYS A 919 -11.28 -7.21 2.19
N ASP A 920 -11.88 -6.14 1.69
CA ASP A 920 -11.31 -5.34 0.61
C ASP A 920 -10.15 -4.45 1.09
N ARG A 921 -9.46 -3.82 0.17
CA ARG A 921 -8.32 -2.96 0.46
C ARG A 921 -8.68 -1.77 1.37
N ASP A 922 -9.89 -1.26 1.25
CA ASP A 922 -10.36 -0.17 2.11
C ASP A 922 -10.47 -0.58 3.57
N TYR A 923 -10.94 -1.81 3.80
CA TYR A 923 -10.97 -2.43 5.12
C TYR A 923 -9.55 -2.57 5.68
N VAL A 924 -8.62 -3.15 4.90
CA VAL A 924 -7.22 -3.32 5.33
C VAL A 924 -6.58 -1.97 5.67
N ASP A 925 -6.70 -0.98 4.78
CA ASP A 925 -6.14 0.36 5.01
C ASP A 925 -6.73 1.06 6.25
N ALA A 926 -8.01 0.84 6.54
CA ALA A 926 -8.63 1.40 7.74
C ALA A 926 -8.06 0.79 9.02
N HIS A 927 -7.85 -0.53 9.05
CA HIS A 927 -7.31 -1.26 10.20
C HIS A 927 -5.81 -0.98 10.39
N VAL A 928 -5.03 -0.92 9.33
CA VAL A 928 -3.63 -0.46 9.38
C VAL A 928 -3.51 0.94 9.99
N ARG A 929 -4.40 1.86 9.61
CA ARG A 929 -4.44 3.19 10.24
C ARG A 929 -4.83 3.14 11.72
N ALA A 930 -5.77 2.29 12.10
CA ALA A 930 -6.18 2.10 13.49
C ALA A 930 -5.03 1.55 14.33
N THR A 931 -4.35 0.50 13.88
CA THR A 931 -3.17 -0.07 14.55
C THR A 931 -2.08 0.99 14.79
N ASN A 932 -1.77 1.80 13.77
CA ASN A 932 -0.80 2.89 13.94
C ASN A 932 -1.30 4.00 14.89
N ALA A 933 -2.58 4.26 14.93
CA ALA A 933 -3.14 5.22 15.90
C ALA A 933 -3.04 4.69 17.34
N ASP A 934 -3.23 3.38 17.54
CA ASP A 934 -3.21 2.73 18.85
C ASP A 934 -1.80 2.58 19.43
N TYR A 935 -0.82 2.26 18.60
CA TYR A 935 0.56 1.95 19.03
C TYR A 935 1.59 3.03 18.66
N GLY A 936 1.20 4.01 17.84
CA GLY A 936 2.07 5.12 17.42
C GLY A 936 2.94 4.83 16.21
N GLY A 937 3.00 3.60 15.69
CA GLY A 937 3.91 3.21 14.62
C GLY A 937 5.36 3.57 14.92
N GLN A 938 6.20 3.69 13.89
CA GLN A 938 7.63 4.00 14.08
C GLN A 938 7.91 5.47 14.44
N ASP A 939 7.09 6.39 13.95
CA ASP A 939 7.33 7.84 14.08
C ASP A 939 6.74 8.44 15.38
N TYR A 940 5.74 7.78 15.99
CA TYR A 940 5.01 8.28 17.15
C TYR A 940 5.01 7.31 18.33
N TYR A 941 5.81 6.24 18.28
CA TYR A 941 5.98 5.34 19.41
C TYR A 941 6.43 6.13 20.67
N ASN A 942 5.67 6.01 21.75
CA ASN A 942 5.88 6.76 22.99
C ASN A 942 6.05 5.86 24.23
N GLY A 943 6.36 4.57 24.04
CA GLY A 943 6.75 3.68 25.12
C GLY A 943 8.08 4.09 25.75
N THR A 944 8.38 3.55 26.92
CA THR A 944 9.59 3.80 27.69
C THR A 944 10.33 2.50 28.00
N GLN A 945 11.62 2.54 28.32
CA GLN A 945 12.40 1.35 28.71
C GLN A 945 12.35 0.22 27.67
N VAL A 946 12.52 0.54 26.40
CA VAL A 946 12.54 -0.43 25.30
C VAL A 946 13.87 -0.38 24.57
N VAL A 947 14.40 -1.54 24.22
CA VAL A 947 15.50 -1.69 23.28
C VAL A 947 14.98 -2.30 21.99
N PHE A 948 15.05 -1.54 20.90
CA PHE A 948 14.82 -2.04 19.53
C PHE A 948 16.14 -2.49 18.93
N VAL A 949 16.18 -3.69 18.40
CA VAL A 949 17.38 -4.26 17.75
C VAL A 949 17.01 -4.74 16.36
N ASN A 950 17.75 -4.31 15.34
CA ASN A 950 17.48 -4.66 13.95
C ASN A 950 18.77 -5.00 13.23
N GLY A 951 18.70 -5.90 12.27
CA GLY A 951 19.78 -6.16 11.32
C GLY A 951 19.69 -5.21 10.11
N SER A 952 20.81 -4.80 9.53
CA SER A 952 20.80 -3.97 8.31
C SER A 952 20.29 -4.73 7.09
N GLU A 953 20.47 -6.06 7.08
CA GLU A 953 20.04 -6.96 6.01
C GLU A 953 18.64 -7.55 6.25
N ASP A 954 18.06 -7.26 7.40
CA ASP A 954 16.71 -7.71 7.74
C ASP A 954 15.67 -6.95 6.93
N PRO A 955 14.90 -7.62 6.03
CA PRO A 955 13.88 -6.94 5.25
C PRO A 955 12.76 -6.29 6.09
N TRP A 956 12.62 -6.67 7.36
CA TRP A 956 11.63 -6.09 8.30
C TRP A 956 12.10 -4.80 8.96
N ASN A 957 13.41 -4.49 8.90
CA ASN A 957 13.99 -3.34 9.57
C ASN A 957 13.33 -1.99 9.23
N PRO A 958 12.83 -1.72 7.99
CA PRO A 958 12.22 -0.43 7.66
C PRO A 958 10.95 -0.09 8.46
N LEU A 959 10.32 -1.06 9.11
CA LEU A 959 9.12 -0.85 9.94
C LEU A 959 9.42 -0.67 11.43
N SER A 960 10.69 -0.66 11.84
CA SER A 960 11.10 -0.54 13.24
C SER A 960 11.33 0.93 13.66
N VAL A 961 11.54 1.17 14.97
CA VAL A 961 11.81 2.50 15.53
C VAL A 961 13.30 2.81 15.49
N TYR A 962 13.68 3.90 14.81
CA TYR A 962 15.07 4.39 14.73
C TYR A 962 15.30 5.73 15.46
N ASN A 963 14.27 6.54 15.57
CA ASN A 963 14.35 7.87 16.17
C ASN A 963 13.40 7.95 17.39
N PRO A 964 13.69 7.23 18.49
CA PRO A 964 12.83 7.21 19.66
C PRO A 964 12.72 8.60 20.28
N LYS A 965 11.52 8.95 20.75
CA LYS A 965 11.26 10.24 21.42
C LYS A 965 11.70 10.24 22.87
N ASP A 966 11.56 9.10 23.55
CA ASP A 966 11.96 8.97 24.95
C ASP A 966 13.41 8.50 25.09
N LYS A 967 14.16 9.12 25.99
CA LYS A 967 15.59 8.83 26.22
C LYS A 967 15.86 7.46 26.82
N SER A 968 14.86 6.82 27.43
CA SER A 968 14.97 5.46 27.96
C SER A 968 14.80 4.37 26.90
N VAL A 969 14.43 4.76 25.69
CA VAL A 969 14.33 3.88 24.52
C VAL A 969 15.64 3.94 23.74
N SER A 970 16.18 2.79 23.40
CA SER A 970 17.39 2.65 22.59
C SER A 970 17.08 1.90 21.30
N SER A 971 17.70 2.28 20.19
CA SER A 971 17.59 1.58 18.92
C SER A 971 18.96 1.23 18.39
N PHE A 972 19.15 -0.02 17.96
CA PHE A 972 20.37 -0.54 17.38
C PHE A 972 20.11 -1.04 15.96
N LEU A 973 20.98 -0.67 15.04
CA LEU A 973 21.09 -1.30 13.73
C LEU A 973 22.42 -2.03 13.67
N ILE A 974 22.38 -3.34 13.51
CA ILE A 974 23.55 -4.21 13.45
C ILE A 974 23.95 -4.38 12.01
N ASP A 975 25.09 -3.83 11.64
CA ASP A 975 25.60 -3.87 10.28
C ASP A 975 25.92 -5.29 9.82
N GLY A 976 25.45 -5.69 8.64
CA GLY A 976 25.61 -7.02 8.06
C GLY A 976 24.83 -8.13 8.77
N SER A 977 23.87 -7.78 9.64
CA SER A 977 23.06 -8.75 10.38
C SER A 977 21.69 -8.94 9.71
N SER A 978 21.18 -10.15 9.76
CA SER A 978 19.86 -10.56 9.24
C SER A 978 18.79 -10.54 10.37
N HIS A 979 17.63 -11.17 10.09
CA HIS A 979 16.45 -11.14 10.97
C HIS A 979 16.68 -11.82 12.33
N CYS A 980 16.38 -11.12 13.44
CA CYS A 980 16.42 -11.59 14.82
C CYS A 980 17.76 -12.16 15.28
N GLU A 981 18.87 -11.75 14.68
CA GLU A 981 20.20 -12.34 14.95
C GLU A 981 20.70 -12.08 16.38
N ASP A 982 20.31 -10.96 16.96
CA ASP A 982 20.64 -10.59 18.34
C ASP A 982 19.99 -11.48 19.42
N MET A 983 18.98 -12.25 19.06
CA MET A 983 18.35 -13.21 19.97
C MET A 983 19.22 -14.44 20.26
N PHE A 984 20.26 -14.67 19.46
CA PHE A 984 21.14 -15.82 19.53
C PHE A 984 22.53 -15.42 19.99
N ILE A 985 23.20 -16.27 20.80
CA ILE A 985 24.59 -16.10 21.20
C ILE A 985 25.35 -17.35 20.75
N LEU A 986 26.00 -17.24 19.59
CA LEU A 986 26.75 -18.34 18.99
C LEU A 986 28.26 -18.33 19.33
N GLY A 987 28.68 -17.38 20.15
CA GLY A 987 30.09 -17.28 20.65
C GLY A 987 31.05 -16.88 19.53
N ASP A 988 31.92 -17.80 19.12
CA ASP A 988 32.96 -17.50 18.12
C ASP A 988 32.39 -17.27 16.71
N TYR A 989 31.19 -17.77 16.43
CA TYR A 989 30.50 -17.58 15.13
C TYR A 989 29.83 -16.20 14.98
N ASP A 990 29.64 -15.45 16.09
CA ASP A 990 29.05 -14.11 16.02
C ASP A 990 30.03 -13.12 15.40
N THR A 991 29.51 -12.20 14.55
CA THR A 991 30.29 -11.09 14.01
C THR A 991 30.72 -10.13 15.11
N LYS A 992 31.68 -9.25 14.79
CA LYS A 992 32.08 -8.16 15.69
C LYS A 992 30.93 -7.21 15.98
N ALA A 993 30.03 -7.01 15.00
CA ALA A 993 28.87 -6.13 15.10
C ALA A 993 27.84 -6.73 16.09
N VAL A 994 27.48 -8.00 15.93
CA VAL A 994 26.59 -8.73 16.84
C VAL A 994 27.15 -8.77 18.26
N LYS A 995 28.43 -9.13 18.44
CA LYS A 995 29.11 -9.11 19.77
C LYS A 995 29.09 -7.72 20.41
N LYS A 996 29.20 -6.65 19.62
CA LYS A 996 29.11 -5.27 20.13
C LYS A 996 27.68 -4.94 20.58
N ALA A 997 26.68 -5.34 19.79
CA ALA A 997 25.26 -5.16 20.12
C ALA A 997 24.90 -5.92 21.42
N HIS A 998 25.24 -7.20 21.54
CA HIS A 998 25.01 -7.99 22.76
C HIS A 998 25.60 -7.32 24.02
N ARG A 999 26.84 -6.79 23.94
CA ARG A 999 27.44 -6.06 25.07
C ARG A 999 26.68 -4.79 25.43
N ALA A 1000 26.15 -4.07 24.41
CA ALA A 1000 25.38 -2.85 24.65
C ALA A 1000 24.02 -3.17 25.27
N ILE A 1001 23.30 -4.15 24.72
CA ILE A 1001 22.03 -4.63 25.23
C ILE A 1001 22.19 -5.14 26.68
N LYS A 1002 23.19 -5.99 26.92
CA LYS A 1002 23.49 -6.51 28.25
C LYS A 1002 23.78 -5.40 29.26
N LYS A 1003 24.49 -4.33 28.89
CA LYS A 1003 24.74 -3.18 29.75
C LYS A 1003 23.44 -2.47 30.14
N ILE A 1004 22.49 -2.31 29.19
CA ILE A 1004 21.20 -1.72 29.48
C ILE A 1004 20.38 -2.66 30.37
N LEU A 1005 20.33 -3.94 30.05
CA LEU A 1005 19.64 -4.96 30.83
C LEU A 1005 20.16 -5.00 32.26
N LYS A 1006 21.50 -4.95 32.48
CA LYS A 1006 22.10 -4.87 33.79
C LYS A 1006 21.61 -3.66 34.61
N SER A 1007 21.45 -2.49 33.95
CA SER A 1007 20.91 -1.32 34.64
C SER A 1007 19.46 -1.50 35.06
N TRP A 1008 18.68 -2.21 34.24
CA TRP A 1008 17.28 -2.52 34.56
C TRP A 1008 17.13 -3.53 35.69
N VAL A 1009 18.02 -4.54 35.74
CA VAL A 1009 17.97 -5.57 36.75
C VAL A 1009 18.48 -5.03 38.12
N SER A 1010 19.45 -4.09 38.10
CA SER A 1010 20.03 -3.51 39.31
C SER A 1010 19.25 -2.32 39.89
N ALA A 1011 18.34 -1.70 39.16
CA ALA A 1011 17.52 -0.58 39.61
C ALA A 1011 16.42 -1.04 40.58
#